data_320fb2797b8be18f4a1a4232e9c867c9
#
_entry.id   320fb2797b8be18f4a1a4232e9c867c9
#
_cell.length_a   1.000
_cell.length_b   1.000
_cell.length_c   1.000
_cell.angle_alpha   90.00
_cell.angle_beta   90.00
_cell.angle_gamma   90.00
#
_symmetry.space_group_name_H-M   'P 1'
#
loop_
_entity.id
_entity.type
_entity.pdbx_description
1 polymer ?
#
loop_
_entity_poly.entity_id
_entity_poly.type
_entity_poly.pdbx_seq_one_letter_code
_entity_poly.pdbx_strand_id
1 'polypeptide(L)'
;MIDNSYLLGLFGGAPQSSGFSVSSALAATRRQPTPPWSSSAVVAPADDRVRAALGGRRIIDEDAARPDAADASGDYRRLFALYQGLETLNSLANRAATKGVSSTELSLLQRRFDQGLAEVGSWLGGAEFQDVRMVQGTTSALSKTTTAVRRDSAVSITAPIHEGAPDAVVAAFQGDVAFSIGIRTTSGTIQIAIDLADMGATPRTLDAVVKHVNDQLQAAGVQTRLGREQIEAEPKTVTVSGKTVTLPPGPDRWALAVRGTSTETVSFSEPAPRDAVYVVQAAGKAGTHEVLKFQSDQDGPTPATAARVGETQWVDGRVSQTALPQGYSAVRASAATADGGLWLVADVDGPVADQAIKGASDVALVRLDSAGRVVSTRTLGAANQAGGYALSVAADGRVAVAGSVVGALEAGKSGDVATEVDSFVAVFDAAGQEQWIQRRGARAADEATSVSFAADGTVVVAGRARSAMTGATAQGGWDGYVQTFRASQIYPGAPWTVTAPGVAQFGSGGDDGVSAVAAVGQEVWTTGVENGRLMVRRWGLDGDGRPTLTGQRDLGLAGGEPAGISVENGRVVVSGTSHNAGLQAGTITRAHSGGTDAYVIALNADLSASPDDRLTWLGGAGNDDVADVKLHDGKVWLTGVFNRPADAKEGDPTRGYLTRLDPLTGAVEWTRDWAGDGDQARPATLAVASNAAGVLDRLGLPRGEIAQTDSRRLVDATSLRPGDRFFITPPGGGRAVAVTIDARDTLQSLARKIEGASLGRLRVTVAAEGAKADSDPALDSTFAGLQRLSIAARDGREGAVLTSGEPGRDALAALGLSAGFIGPTAGEGEAKTFGLGLPRNLTLANADAVKAAGERLQAAMKAIRDAYRALNPVDPAASATGAAPAYLTAQIANYQAALARLGG
;
A
#
# COMPACT_ATOMS: atom_id res chain seq x y z
N MET A 1 -32.14 46.89 -62.92
CA MET A 1 -32.12 47.97 -61.86
C MET A 1 -31.51 47.31 -60.66
N ILE A 2 -30.30 47.70 -60.31
CA ILE A 2 -29.62 47.25 -59.07
C ILE A 2 -30.24 48.06 -57.95
N ASP A 3 -30.80 47.39 -56.99
CA ASP A 3 -31.42 48.00 -55.86
C ASP A 3 -30.39 48.81 -55.06
N ASN A 4 -30.58 50.12 -54.93
CA ASN A 4 -29.64 50.99 -54.16
C ASN A 4 -29.53 50.65 -52.68
N SER A 5 -30.45 49.88 -52.14
CA SER A 5 -30.42 49.44 -50.76
C SER A 5 -29.27 48.44 -50.50
N TYR A 6 -28.87 47.64 -51.53
CA TYR A 6 -27.76 46.71 -51.45
C TYR A 6 -26.39 47.40 -51.43
N LEU A 7 -26.27 48.51 -52.20
CA LEU A 7 -25.04 49.31 -52.26
C LEU A 7 -24.82 50.11 -50.95
N LEU A 8 -25.89 50.59 -50.31
CA LEU A 8 -25.80 51.27 -49.02
C LEU A 8 -25.41 50.33 -47.86
N GLY A 9 -25.83 49.10 -47.93
CA GLY A 9 -25.39 48.10 -46.99
C GLY A 9 -23.90 47.68 -47.19
N LEU A 10 -23.41 47.73 -48.44
CA LEU A 10 -22.02 47.32 -48.77
C LEU A 10 -20.98 48.40 -48.38
N PHE A 11 -21.38 49.68 -48.33
CA PHE A 11 -20.46 50.79 -48.02
C PHE A 11 -20.66 51.41 -46.64
N GLY A 12 -21.45 50.81 -45.78
CA GLY A 12 -21.53 51.21 -44.37
C GLY A 12 -22.14 52.54 -44.12
N GLY A 13 -22.86 53.13 -45.11
CA GLY A 13 -23.44 54.44 -44.99
C GLY A 13 -24.91 54.50 -44.58
N ALA A 14 -25.51 53.37 -44.25
CA ALA A 14 -26.70 53.44 -43.40
C ALA A 14 -26.20 53.65 -41.99
N PRO A 15 -26.66 54.63 -41.26
CA PRO A 15 -26.76 54.54 -39.86
C PRO A 15 -27.66 53.29 -39.68
N GLN A 16 -27.09 52.17 -39.60
CA GLN A 16 -27.72 51.24 -38.71
C GLN A 16 -27.92 52.07 -37.47
N SER A 17 -29.10 52.53 -37.22
CA SER A 17 -29.60 52.49 -35.89
C SER A 17 -29.24 51.11 -35.48
N SER A 18 -27.99 50.97 -35.10
CA SER A 18 -27.58 49.83 -34.34
C SER A 18 -28.73 49.73 -33.39
N GLY A 19 -29.55 48.74 -33.64
CA GLY A 19 -30.28 48.17 -32.55
C GLY A 19 -29.26 47.80 -31.53
N PHE A 20 -28.72 48.78 -30.83
CA PHE A 20 -28.37 48.57 -29.47
C PHE A 20 -29.67 48.08 -28.87
N SER A 21 -29.86 46.78 -28.97
CA SER A 21 -30.90 46.15 -28.18
C SER A 21 -30.64 46.74 -26.80
N VAL A 22 -31.67 47.37 -26.25
CA VAL A 22 -31.62 47.93 -24.87
C VAL A 22 -31.09 46.83 -23.93
N SER A 23 -31.26 45.57 -24.28
CA SER A 23 -30.65 44.41 -23.66
C SER A 23 -29.13 44.36 -23.76
N SER A 24 -28.46 44.75 -24.86
CA SER A 24 -26.98 44.76 -24.89
C SER A 24 -26.39 45.98 -24.20
N ALA A 25 -27.07 47.12 -24.22
CA ALA A 25 -26.66 48.29 -23.44
C ALA A 25 -26.92 48.07 -21.93
N LEU A 26 -28.01 47.41 -21.57
CA LEU A 26 -28.24 46.94 -20.19
C LEU A 26 -27.29 45.88 -19.74
N ALA A 27 -26.83 44.98 -20.61
CA ALA A 27 -25.78 43.98 -20.28
C ALA A 27 -24.42 44.67 -20.08
N ALA A 28 -24.10 45.72 -20.84
CA ALA A 28 -22.84 46.46 -20.67
C ALA A 28 -22.84 47.37 -19.42
N THR A 29 -23.98 47.60 -18.79
CA THR A 29 -24.10 48.38 -17.53
C THR A 29 -24.32 47.53 -16.30
N ARG A 30 -24.49 46.20 -16.43
CA ARG A 30 -24.55 45.33 -15.26
C ARG A 30 -23.21 45.37 -14.54
N ARG A 31 -23.18 46.00 -13.38
CA ARG A 31 -22.02 46.04 -12.51
C ARG A 31 -21.74 44.61 -12.01
N GLN A 32 -20.56 44.10 -12.38
CA GLN A 32 -20.13 42.80 -11.87
C GLN A 32 -19.95 42.86 -10.35
N PRO A 33 -20.42 41.82 -9.61
CA PRO A 33 -20.23 41.80 -8.17
C PRO A 33 -18.74 41.66 -7.82
N THR A 34 -18.33 42.45 -6.82
CA THR A 34 -16.95 42.41 -6.33
C THR A 34 -16.65 41.07 -5.67
N PRO A 35 -15.68 40.27 -6.20
CA PRO A 35 -15.41 38.98 -5.65
C PRO A 35 -14.63 39.05 -4.31
N PRO A 36 -14.85 38.12 -3.38
CA PRO A 36 -14.22 38.15 -2.05
C PRO A 36 -12.68 38.02 -2.06
N TRP A 37 -12.07 37.65 -3.17
CA TRP A 37 -10.61 37.63 -3.38
C TRP A 37 -10.04 38.90 -4.01
N SER A 38 -10.86 39.95 -4.20
CA SER A 38 -10.36 41.23 -4.68
C SER A 38 -9.67 42.03 -3.57
N SER A 39 -8.75 42.89 -3.94
CA SER A 39 -8.04 43.77 -2.98
C SER A 39 -8.94 44.76 -2.25
N SER A 40 -10.15 44.97 -2.78
CA SER A 40 -11.17 45.85 -2.19
C SER A 40 -12.14 45.10 -1.27
N ALA A 41 -12.08 43.79 -1.19
CA ALA A 41 -12.96 42.99 -0.33
C ALA A 41 -12.57 43.14 1.15
N VAL A 42 -13.54 43.31 2.01
CA VAL A 42 -13.31 43.27 3.47
C VAL A 42 -13.31 41.84 3.90
N VAL A 43 -12.15 41.31 4.27
CA VAL A 43 -11.97 39.91 4.69
C VAL A 43 -11.69 39.87 6.20
N ALA A 44 -12.39 39.01 6.93
CA ALA A 44 -12.14 38.81 8.35
C ALA A 44 -10.71 38.22 8.58
N PRO A 45 -10.00 38.62 9.63
CA PRO A 45 -8.70 38.05 9.98
C PRO A 45 -8.76 36.52 10.13
N ALA A 46 -7.65 35.85 9.82
CA ALA A 46 -7.58 34.37 9.87
C ALA A 46 -7.91 33.82 11.27
N ASP A 47 -7.40 34.46 12.33
CA ASP A 47 -7.66 34.04 13.71
C ASP A 47 -9.14 34.18 14.11
N ASP A 48 -9.84 35.18 13.60
CA ASP A 48 -11.28 35.35 13.86
C ASP A 48 -12.10 34.30 13.13
N ARG A 49 -11.69 33.90 11.92
CA ARG A 49 -12.28 32.77 11.18
C ARG A 49 -12.10 31.46 11.91
N VAL A 50 -10.88 31.19 12.36
CA VAL A 50 -10.58 29.97 13.17
C VAL A 50 -11.42 29.94 14.44
N ARG A 51 -11.48 31.04 15.20
CA ARG A 51 -12.27 31.14 16.41
C ARG A 51 -13.76 30.93 16.14
N ALA A 52 -14.31 31.55 15.11
CA ALA A 52 -15.72 31.41 14.71
C ALA A 52 -16.03 29.95 14.28
N ALA A 53 -15.14 29.32 13.52
CA ALA A 53 -15.29 27.92 13.08
C ALA A 53 -15.27 26.96 14.28
N LEU A 54 -14.32 27.10 15.20
CA LEU A 54 -14.25 26.30 16.43
C LEU A 54 -15.43 26.56 17.36
N GLY A 55 -16.03 27.76 17.33
CA GLY A 55 -17.27 28.10 18.02
C GLY A 55 -18.54 27.54 17.37
N GLY A 56 -18.43 26.70 16.36
CA GLY A 56 -19.55 26.01 15.70
C GLY A 56 -20.27 26.80 14.60
N ARG A 57 -19.72 27.95 14.15
CA ARG A 57 -20.27 28.67 12.99
C ARG A 57 -20.18 27.80 11.73
N ARG A 58 -21.21 27.83 10.88
CA ARG A 58 -21.22 27.13 9.60
C ARG A 58 -20.04 27.57 8.74
N ILE A 59 -19.44 26.60 8.04
CA ILE A 59 -18.35 26.87 7.10
C ILE A 59 -18.88 27.53 5.84
N ILE A 60 -20.04 27.08 5.32
CA ILE A 60 -20.71 27.69 4.19
C ILE A 60 -21.89 28.56 4.69
N ASP A 61 -21.83 29.83 4.43
CA ASP A 61 -22.86 30.83 4.84
C ASP A 61 -23.22 31.70 3.63
N GLU A 62 -24.32 31.36 2.94
CA GLU A 62 -24.81 32.11 1.78
C GLU A 62 -25.36 33.48 2.18
N ASP A 63 -25.85 33.64 3.40
CA ASP A 63 -26.41 34.90 3.87
C ASP A 63 -25.34 35.93 4.16
N ALA A 64 -24.15 35.50 4.56
CA ALA A 64 -22.99 36.36 4.76
C ALA A 64 -22.28 36.70 3.43
N ALA A 65 -22.48 35.93 2.39
CA ALA A 65 -21.82 36.09 1.09
C ALA A 65 -22.62 36.88 0.07
N ARG A 66 -23.29 37.94 0.51
CA ARG A 66 -24.14 38.77 -0.39
C ARG A 66 -23.29 39.52 -1.39
N PRO A 67 -23.59 39.41 -2.72
CA PRO A 67 -22.96 40.23 -3.73
C PRO A 67 -23.34 41.71 -3.53
N ASP A 68 -22.41 42.61 -3.85
CA ASP A 68 -22.63 44.08 -3.79
C ASP A 68 -23.46 44.63 -4.98
N ALA A 69 -23.81 43.77 -5.93
CA ALA A 69 -24.68 44.08 -7.06
C ALA A 69 -26.09 43.49 -6.84
N ALA A 70 -27.11 44.33 -6.81
CA ALA A 70 -28.48 43.92 -6.48
C ALA A 70 -29.09 42.94 -7.50
N ASP A 71 -28.63 42.97 -8.75
CA ASP A 71 -29.10 42.11 -9.85
C ASP A 71 -28.18 40.90 -10.12
N ALA A 72 -27.23 40.58 -9.21
CA ALA A 72 -26.35 39.48 -9.38
C ALA A 72 -27.10 38.14 -9.33
N SER A 73 -26.79 37.21 -10.25
CA SER A 73 -27.38 35.87 -10.23
C SER A 73 -27.06 35.13 -8.93
N GLY A 74 -27.89 34.17 -8.57
CA GLY A 74 -27.67 33.34 -7.38
C GLY A 74 -26.32 32.60 -7.40
N ASP A 75 -25.76 32.35 -8.57
CA ASP A 75 -24.48 31.67 -8.74
C ASP A 75 -23.32 32.45 -8.13
N TYR A 76 -23.30 33.78 -8.23
CA TYR A 76 -22.27 34.61 -7.60
C TYR A 76 -22.28 34.43 -6.07
N ARG A 77 -23.47 34.51 -5.46
CA ARG A 77 -23.59 34.31 -4.00
C ARG A 77 -23.10 32.96 -3.57
N ARG A 78 -23.46 31.91 -4.31
CA ARG A 78 -23.01 30.53 -4.02
C ARG A 78 -21.51 30.38 -4.18
N LEU A 79 -20.91 30.90 -5.27
CA LEU A 79 -19.47 30.88 -5.47
C LEU A 79 -18.73 31.66 -4.37
N PHE A 80 -19.27 32.81 -3.92
CA PHE A 80 -18.65 33.60 -2.86
C PHE A 80 -18.74 32.92 -1.50
N ALA A 81 -19.89 32.33 -1.16
CA ALA A 81 -20.05 31.54 0.05
C ALA A 81 -19.10 30.35 0.07
N LEU A 82 -18.99 29.61 -1.04
CA LEU A 82 -18.09 28.49 -1.19
C LEU A 82 -16.61 28.91 -1.03
N TYR A 83 -16.21 30.01 -1.67
CA TYR A 83 -14.86 30.55 -1.55
C TYR A 83 -14.51 30.91 -0.10
N GLN A 84 -15.38 31.66 0.60
CA GLN A 84 -15.18 32.05 2.00
C GLN A 84 -15.15 30.83 2.93
N GLY A 85 -15.94 29.80 2.64
CA GLY A 85 -15.90 28.52 3.36
C GLY A 85 -14.55 27.82 3.20
N LEU A 86 -14.03 27.70 1.98
CA LEU A 86 -12.72 27.11 1.73
C LEU A 86 -11.58 27.94 2.33
N GLU A 87 -11.71 29.25 2.35
CA GLU A 87 -10.75 30.14 3.03
C GLU A 87 -10.74 29.92 4.56
N THR A 88 -11.90 29.61 5.14
CA THR A 88 -12.01 29.23 6.56
C THR A 88 -11.32 27.90 6.83
N LEU A 89 -11.53 26.88 5.98
CA LEU A 89 -10.83 25.60 6.07
C LEU A 89 -9.31 25.76 5.92
N ASN A 90 -8.87 26.60 4.99
CA ASN A 90 -7.46 26.93 4.81
C ASN A 90 -6.87 27.64 6.03
N SER A 91 -7.65 28.46 6.73
CA SER A 91 -7.24 29.11 7.98
C SER A 91 -7.07 28.09 9.11
N LEU A 92 -7.95 27.07 9.20
CA LEU A 92 -7.80 25.95 10.15
C LEU A 92 -6.53 25.14 9.86
N ALA A 93 -6.25 24.84 8.58
CA ALA A 93 -5.03 24.14 8.18
C ALA A 93 -3.77 24.95 8.51
N ASN A 94 -3.75 26.23 8.19
CA ASN A 94 -2.62 27.12 8.52
C ASN A 94 -2.41 27.26 10.04
N ARG A 95 -3.49 27.25 10.84
CA ARG A 95 -3.37 27.24 12.31
C ARG A 95 -2.73 25.93 12.79
N ALA A 96 -3.11 24.78 12.22
CA ALA A 96 -2.51 23.49 12.54
C ALA A 96 -1.01 23.42 12.18
N ALA A 97 -0.57 24.16 11.15
CA ALA A 97 0.85 24.29 10.77
C ALA A 97 1.69 25.15 11.72
N THR A 98 1.06 25.91 12.64
CA THR A 98 1.78 26.86 13.51
C THR A 98 2.56 26.11 14.58
N LYS A 99 3.84 26.46 14.74
CA LYS A 99 4.67 25.88 15.80
C LYS A 99 4.09 26.13 17.19
N GLY A 100 4.04 25.10 18.03
CA GLY A 100 3.57 25.19 19.43
C GLY A 100 2.07 24.92 19.60
N VAL A 101 1.35 24.48 18.59
CA VAL A 101 -0.02 23.98 18.73
C VAL A 101 0.00 22.70 19.56
N SER A 102 -0.83 22.63 20.61
CA SER A 102 -0.94 21.45 21.47
C SER A 102 -1.66 20.31 20.74
N SER A 103 -1.44 19.08 21.16
CA SER A 103 -2.14 17.89 20.62
C SER A 103 -3.67 18.02 20.77
N THR A 104 -4.14 18.58 21.87
CA THR A 104 -5.58 18.84 22.11
C THR A 104 -6.12 19.86 21.09
N GLU A 105 -5.40 20.96 20.85
CA GLU A 105 -5.80 21.96 19.86
C GLU A 105 -5.78 21.37 18.45
N LEU A 106 -4.76 20.60 18.09
CA LEU A 106 -4.66 19.92 16.80
C LEU A 106 -5.87 18.97 16.59
N SER A 107 -6.25 18.21 17.61
CA SER A 107 -7.43 17.33 17.56
C SER A 107 -8.74 18.11 17.36
N LEU A 108 -8.87 19.29 17.97
CA LEU A 108 -10.03 20.17 17.75
C LEU A 108 -10.05 20.74 16.32
N LEU A 109 -8.90 21.20 15.82
CA LEU A 109 -8.75 21.71 14.45
C LEU A 109 -9.07 20.61 13.43
N GLN A 110 -8.54 19.41 13.61
CA GLN A 110 -8.83 18.27 12.75
C GLN A 110 -10.33 17.95 12.70
N ARG A 111 -10.96 17.76 13.84
CA ARG A 111 -12.41 17.48 13.90
C ARG A 111 -13.24 18.54 13.19
N ARG A 112 -12.91 19.80 13.43
CA ARG A 112 -13.64 20.90 12.78
C ARG A 112 -13.38 20.97 11.27
N PHE A 113 -12.17 20.64 10.85
CA PHE A 113 -11.78 20.56 9.46
C PHE A 113 -12.55 19.45 8.73
N ASP A 114 -12.64 18.25 9.32
CA ASP A 114 -13.40 17.11 8.76
C ASP A 114 -14.88 17.43 8.65
N GLN A 115 -15.47 18.01 9.69
CA GLN A 115 -16.86 18.48 9.67
C GLN A 115 -17.08 19.51 8.58
N GLY A 116 -16.13 20.41 8.38
CA GLY A 116 -16.20 21.44 7.35
C GLY A 116 -16.09 20.87 5.93
N LEU A 117 -15.24 19.90 5.69
CA LEU A 117 -15.18 19.19 4.39
C LEU A 117 -16.49 18.46 4.09
N ALA A 118 -17.08 17.82 5.10
CA ALA A 118 -18.38 17.15 4.97
C ALA A 118 -19.50 18.18 4.70
N GLU A 119 -19.46 19.34 5.35
CA GLU A 119 -20.40 20.45 5.14
C GLU A 119 -20.31 20.97 3.69
N VAL A 120 -19.10 21.19 3.16
CA VAL A 120 -18.87 21.56 1.75
C VAL A 120 -19.49 20.53 0.80
N GLY A 121 -19.26 19.25 1.04
CA GLY A 121 -19.79 18.17 0.20
C GLY A 121 -21.31 18.09 0.23
N SER A 122 -21.91 18.20 1.42
CA SER A 122 -23.37 18.19 1.61
C SER A 122 -24.03 19.41 0.96
N TRP A 123 -23.43 20.59 1.14
CA TRP A 123 -23.94 21.80 0.55
C TRP A 123 -23.86 21.76 -0.97
N LEU A 124 -22.74 21.33 -1.58
CA LEU A 124 -22.61 21.19 -3.03
C LEU A 124 -23.61 20.18 -3.61
N GLY A 125 -23.95 19.13 -2.87
CA GLY A 125 -24.97 18.16 -3.27
C GLY A 125 -26.39 18.72 -3.35
N GLY A 126 -26.68 19.84 -2.65
CA GLY A 126 -27.97 20.52 -2.64
C GLY A 126 -27.97 21.87 -3.35
N ALA A 127 -26.82 22.41 -3.75
CA ALA A 127 -26.72 23.71 -4.39
C ALA A 127 -27.08 23.65 -5.88
N GLU A 128 -28.08 24.43 -6.27
CA GLU A 128 -28.53 24.55 -7.67
C GLU A 128 -27.86 25.77 -8.32
N PHE A 129 -26.90 25.56 -9.19
CA PHE A 129 -26.26 26.59 -10.02
C PHE A 129 -26.98 26.62 -11.37
N GLN A 130 -27.10 27.85 -11.96
CA GLN A 130 -27.79 28.07 -13.23
C GLN A 130 -26.85 28.02 -14.44
N ASP A 131 -25.74 28.78 -14.38
CA ASP A 131 -24.85 28.99 -15.53
C ASP A 131 -23.51 28.24 -15.40
N VAL A 132 -23.16 27.77 -14.20
CA VAL A 132 -21.99 26.92 -13.92
C VAL A 132 -22.41 25.72 -13.08
N ARG A 133 -21.52 24.76 -12.97
CA ARG A 133 -21.74 23.56 -12.11
C ARG A 133 -20.49 23.33 -11.28
N MET A 134 -20.67 23.20 -9.97
CA MET A 134 -19.56 22.93 -9.03
C MET A 134 -19.70 21.54 -8.43
N VAL A 135 -18.60 20.79 -8.36
CA VAL A 135 -18.54 19.47 -7.73
C VAL A 135 -17.36 19.39 -6.76
N GLN A 136 -17.53 18.71 -5.63
CA GLN A 136 -16.47 18.60 -4.61
C GLN A 136 -15.21 17.87 -5.13
N GLY A 137 -15.40 16.82 -5.93
CA GLY A 137 -14.33 16.01 -6.51
C GLY A 137 -13.78 16.59 -7.81
N THR A 138 -13.27 15.74 -8.64
CA THR A 138 -12.67 16.07 -9.93
C THR A 138 -13.68 16.07 -11.07
N THR A 139 -13.31 16.62 -12.23
CA THR A 139 -14.06 16.45 -13.48
C THR A 139 -13.24 15.63 -14.45
N SER A 140 -13.86 14.63 -15.10
CA SER A 140 -13.18 13.74 -16.03
C SER A 140 -14.13 13.27 -17.12
N ALA A 141 -13.64 13.15 -18.35
CA ALA A 141 -14.39 12.50 -19.43
C ALA A 141 -14.37 10.97 -19.29
N LEU A 142 -13.28 10.43 -18.70
CA LEU A 142 -13.06 9.02 -18.47
C LEU A 142 -12.46 8.83 -17.08
N SER A 143 -13.02 7.93 -16.29
CA SER A 143 -12.46 7.50 -15.02
C SER A 143 -12.15 6.00 -15.08
N LYS A 144 -10.97 5.60 -14.62
CA LYS A 144 -10.51 4.21 -14.61
C LYS A 144 -10.16 3.81 -13.18
N THR A 145 -10.54 2.61 -12.76
CA THR A 145 -10.14 2.11 -11.44
C THR A 145 -8.62 1.93 -11.37
N THR A 146 -8.02 2.33 -10.25
CA THR A 146 -6.63 1.96 -9.93
C THR A 146 -6.57 0.50 -9.50
N THR A 147 -7.56 0.07 -8.71
CA THR A 147 -7.71 -1.33 -8.33
C THR A 147 -8.05 -2.17 -9.55
N ALA A 148 -7.31 -3.25 -9.72
CA ALA A 148 -7.53 -4.27 -10.74
C ALA A 148 -7.86 -5.60 -10.09
N VAL A 149 -8.56 -6.44 -10.82
CA VAL A 149 -8.86 -7.82 -10.41
C VAL A 149 -8.26 -8.74 -11.46
N ARG A 150 -7.50 -9.72 -11.02
CA ARG A 150 -6.89 -10.69 -11.93
C ARG A 150 -7.97 -11.51 -12.64
N ARG A 151 -7.70 -11.81 -13.89
CA ARG A 151 -8.46 -12.75 -14.66
C ARG A 151 -7.97 -14.16 -14.34
N ASP A 152 -8.87 -15.14 -14.22
CA ASP A 152 -8.47 -16.54 -14.16
C ASP A 152 -7.60 -16.87 -15.37
N SER A 153 -6.41 -17.38 -15.14
CA SER A 153 -5.49 -17.81 -16.17
C SER A 153 -5.11 -19.27 -15.93
N ALA A 154 -5.19 -20.07 -16.95
CA ALA A 154 -4.68 -21.44 -16.95
C ALA A 154 -3.14 -21.49 -17.21
N VAL A 155 -2.47 -20.35 -17.33
CA VAL A 155 -1.04 -20.30 -17.62
C VAL A 155 -0.30 -19.59 -16.49
N SER A 156 0.75 -20.22 -15.99
CA SER A 156 1.71 -19.67 -15.03
C SER A 156 3.09 -19.57 -15.67
N ILE A 157 3.74 -18.38 -15.57
CA ILE A 157 5.04 -18.12 -16.17
C ILE A 157 6.06 -17.90 -15.05
N THR A 158 7.23 -18.54 -15.20
CA THR A 158 8.32 -18.39 -14.25
C THR A 158 9.04 -17.06 -14.39
N ALA A 159 9.92 -16.74 -13.44
CA ALA A 159 10.97 -15.76 -13.69
C ALA A 159 11.86 -16.23 -14.87
N PRO A 160 12.60 -15.33 -15.55
CA PRO A 160 13.53 -15.72 -16.58
C PRO A 160 14.59 -16.68 -16.04
N ILE A 161 14.80 -17.80 -16.71
CA ILE A 161 15.80 -18.81 -16.37
C ILE A 161 16.96 -18.88 -17.38
N HIS A 162 16.85 -18.17 -18.51
CA HIS A 162 17.85 -18.14 -19.55
C HIS A 162 17.91 -16.78 -20.23
N GLU A 163 19.11 -16.34 -20.62
CA GLU A 163 19.36 -15.15 -21.42
C GLU A 163 20.12 -15.53 -22.69
N GLY A 164 19.74 -14.96 -23.83
CA GLY A 164 20.36 -15.17 -25.14
C GLY A 164 19.53 -16.03 -26.07
N ALA A 165 20.20 -16.81 -26.92
CA ALA A 165 19.54 -17.60 -27.95
C ALA A 165 18.73 -18.78 -27.35
N PRO A 166 17.48 -19.02 -27.78
CA PRO A 166 16.62 -20.04 -27.18
C PRO A 166 17.08 -21.49 -27.45
N ASP A 167 17.96 -21.69 -28.43
CA ASP A 167 18.57 -22.96 -28.78
C ASP A 167 19.90 -23.22 -28.08
N ALA A 168 20.38 -22.26 -27.27
CA ALA A 168 21.55 -22.46 -26.45
C ALA A 168 21.24 -23.37 -25.24
N VAL A 169 22.30 -24.02 -24.74
CA VAL A 169 22.21 -24.86 -23.55
C VAL A 169 21.91 -23.97 -22.32
N VAL A 170 20.88 -24.33 -21.57
CA VAL A 170 20.43 -23.56 -20.40
C VAL A 170 21.17 -24.01 -19.15
N ALA A 171 21.80 -23.07 -18.45
CA ALA A 171 22.57 -23.37 -17.23
C ALA A 171 21.68 -23.98 -16.12
N ALA A 172 20.43 -23.50 -15.99
CA ALA A 172 19.48 -24.02 -14.99
C ALA A 172 19.12 -25.51 -15.18
N PHE A 173 19.33 -26.07 -16.37
CA PHE A 173 19.05 -27.46 -16.68
C PHE A 173 20.28 -28.39 -16.55
N GLN A 174 21.43 -27.85 -16.16
CA GLN A 174 22.65 -28.66 -16.04
C GLN A 174 22.74 -29.37 -14.68
N GLY A 175 23.55 -30.44 -14.64
CA GLY A 175 23.71 -31.22 -13.44
C GLY A 175 22.53 -32.16 -13.16
N ASP A 176 22.32 -32.48 -11.89
CA ASP A 176 21.22 -33.32 -11.43
C ASP A 176 19.94 -32.48 -11.34
N VAL A 177 18.97 -32.78 -12.20
CA VAL A 177 17.69 -32.06 -12.29
C VAL A 177 16.56 -33.07 -12.30
N ALA A 178 16.02 -33.34 -11.12
CA ALA A 178 14.89 -34.26 -10.91
C ALA A 178 13.80 -33.55 -10.09
N PHE A 179 12.55 -33.63 -10.53
CA PHE A 179 11.37 -33.08 -9.86
C PHE A 179 10.12 -33.88 -10.24
N SER A 180 9.00 -33.62 -9.57
CA SER A 180 7.71 -34.25 -9.90
C SER A 180 6.66 -33.21 -10.19
N ILE A 181 5.80 -33.51 -11.18
CA ILE A 181 4.61 -32.77 -11.50
C ILE A 181 3.40 -33.55 -11.01
N GLY A 182 2.68 -32.99 -10.03
CA GLY A 182 1.42 -33.53 -9.55
C GLY A 182 0.25 -32.89 -10.29
N ILE A 183 -0.58 -33.70 -10.89
CA ILE A 183 -1.82 -33.24 -11.57
C ILE A 183 -3.01 -33.80 -10.82
N ARG A 184 -3.75 -32.95 -10.14
CA ARG A 184 -4.99 -33.31 -9.44
C ARG A 184 -6.19 -33.05 -10.33
N THR A 185 -6.96 -34.10 -10.55
CA THR A 185 -8.24 -34.10 -11.30
C THR A 185 -9.38 -34.54 -10.40
N THR A 186 -10.60 -34.53 -10.90
CA THR A 186 -11.78 -35.07 -10.18
C THR A 186 -11.65 -36.55 -9.87
N SER A 187 -10.85 -37.31 -10.62
CA SER A 187 -10.61 -38.75 -10.44
C SER A 187 -9.44 -39.08 -9.51
N GLY A 188 -8.65 -38.12 -9.11
CA GLY A 188 -7.48 -38.31 -8.24
C GLY A 188 -6.26 -37.50 -8.66
N THR A 189 -5.14 -37.74 -7.99
CA THR A 189 -3.86 -37.11 -8.29
C THR A 189 -2.92 -38.06 -9.02
N ILE A 190 -2.36 -37.62 -10.14
CA ILE A 190 -1.35 -38.32 -10.93
C ILE A 190 0.00 -37.67 -10.62
N GLN A 191 0.98 -38.41 -10.19
CA GLN A 191 2.36 -37.96 -10.00
C GLN A 191 3.22 -38.39 -11.17
N ILE A 192 3.90 -37.43 -11.81
CA ILE A 192 4.71 -37.61 -13.00
C ILE A 192 6.14 -37.21 -12.61
N ALA A 193 7.03 -38.18 -12.49
CA ALA A 193 8.43 -37.92 -12.22
C ALA A 193 9.13 -37.44 -13.49
N ILE A 194 9.90 -36.37 -13.37
CA ILE A 194 10.72 -35.78 -14.43
C ILE A 194 12.18 -35.89 -13.99
N ASP A 195 13.01 -36.53 -14.79
CA ASP A 195 14.45 -36.58 -14.60
C ASP A 195 15.14 -36.20 -15.91
N LEU A 196 15.91 -35.12 -15.90
CA LEU A 196 16.60 -34.67 -17.10
C LEU A 196 17.81 -35.57 -17.45
N ALA A 197 18.22 -36.52 -16.57
CA ALA A 197 19.20 -37.53 -16.90
C ALA A 197 18.69 -38.47 -17.99
N ASP A 198 17.39 -38.71 -18.10
CA ASP A 198 16.75 -39.53 -19.14
C ASP A 198 16.88 -38.95 -20.55
N MET A 199 17.27 -37.68 -20.69
CA MET A 199 17.58 -37.07 -22.00
C MET A 199 18.91 -37.57 -22.61
N GLY A 200 19.73 -38.24 -21.80
CA GLY A 200 21.03 -38.80 -22.23
C GLY A 200 21.96 -37.71 -22.79
N ALA A 201 22.44 -37.90 -24.01
CA ALA A 201 23.35 -36.98 -24.70
C ALA A 201 22.64 -35.79 -25.39
N THR A 202 21.32 -35.70 -25.33
CA THR A 202 20.58 -34.59 -25.96
C THR A 202 20.90 -33.26 -25.28
N PRO A 203 21.32 -32.22 -25.99
CA PRO A 203 21.59 -30.92 -25.38
C PRO A 203 20.35 -30.37 -24.67
N ARG A 204 20.51 -29.93 -23.40
CA ARG A 204 19.45 -29.43 -22.58
C ARG A 204 19.15 -27.96 -22.88
N THR A 205 18.58 -27.72 -24.07
CA THR A 205 18.06 -26.45 -24.53
C THR A 205 16.62 -26.26 -24.02
N LEU A 206 16.04 -25.05 -24.08
CA LEU A 206 14.65 -24.82 -23.70
C LEU A 206 13.69 -25.75 -24.44
N ASP A 207 13.79 -25.82 -25.76
CA ASP A 207 12.88 -26.63 -26.59
C ASP A 207 13.03 -28.14 -26.33
N ALA A 208 14.26 -28.62 -26.12
CA ALA A 208 14.51 -30.04 -25.86
C ALA A 208 13.94 -30.46 -24.49
N VAL A 209 14.14 -29.65 -23.45
CA VAL A 209 13.61 -29.93 -22.11
C VAL A 209 12.08 -29.81 -22.10
N VAL A 210 11.52 -28.75 -22.69
CA VAL A 210 10.05 -28.60 -22.81
C VAL A 210 9.44 -29.79 -23.52
N LYS A 211 10.07 -30.25 -24.63
CA LYS A 211 9.60 -31.44 -25.35
C LYS A 211 9.66 -32.69 -24.46
N HIS A 212 10.78 -32.93 -23.79
CA HIS A 212 10.96 -34.09 -22.89
C HIS A 212 9.85 -34.12 -21.80
N VAL A 213 9.59 -33.02 -21.11
CA VAL A 213 8.55 -32.91 -20.10
C VAL A 213 7.16 -33.14 -20.71
N ASN A 214 6.87 -32.56 -21.87
CA ASN A 214 5.59 -32.72 -22.53
C ASN A 214 5.33 -34.14 -23.01
N ASP A 215 6.36 -34.88 -23.43
CA ASP A 215 6.25 -36.27 -23.79
C ASP A 215 5.82 -37.13 -22.57
N GLN A 216 6.37 -36.85 -21.36
CA GLN A 216 5.96 -37.48 -20.11
C GLN A 216 4.52 -37.12 -19.72
N LEU A 217 4.15 -35.85 -19.82
CA LEU A 217 2.78 -35.37 -19.55
C LEU A 217 1.76 -36.02 -20.50
N GLN A 218 2.12 -36.15 -21.78
CA GLN A 218 1.29 -36.83 -22.78
C GLN A 218 1.15 -38.33 -22.50
N ALA A 219 2.21 -38.97 -22.12
CA ALA A 219 2.19 -40.39 -21.73
C ALA A 219 1.28 -40.63 -20.52
N ALA A 220 1.23 -39.68 -19.58
CA ALA A 220 0.35 -39.71 -18.42
C ALA A 220 -1.13 -39.39 -18.76
N GLY A 221 -1.44 -39.02 -19.98
CA GLY A 221 -2.80 -38.73 -20.44
C GLY A 221 -3.37 -37.38 -19.94
N VAL A 222 -2.56 -36.48 -19.42
CA VAL A 222 -2.98 -35.18 -18.91
C VAL A 222 -2.95 -34.11 -19.99
N GLN A 223 -3.73 -33.03 -19.82
CA GLN A 223 -3.84 -31.95 -20.80
C GLN A 223 -2.83 -30.81 -20.54
N THR A 224 -2.35 -30.68 -19.28
CA THR A 224 -1.32 -29.70 -18.91
C THR A 224 -0.09 -29.83 -19.80
N ARG A 225 0.49 -28.69 -20.22
CA ARG A 225 1.71 -28.64 -21.03
C ARG A 225 2.65 -27.56 -20.51
N LEU A 226 3.95 -27.81 -20.67
CA LEU A 226 4.98 -26.79 -20.54
C LEU A 226 5.23 -26.13 -21.90
N GLY A 227 5.62 -24.85 -21.84
CA GLY A 227 6.08 -24.06 -22.97
C GLY A 227 7.25 -23.19 -22.57
N ARG A 228 7.76 -22.43 -23.51
CA ARG A 228 8.70 -21.34 -23.25
C ARG A 228 8.01 -20.00 -23.51
N GLU A 229 8.48 -18.97 -22.84
CA GLU A 229 7.99 -17.61 -23.00
C GLU A 229 9.16 -16.66 -23.13
N GLN A 230 9.10 -15.76 -24.11
CA GLN A 230 10.07 -14.69 -24.28
C GLN A 230 9.64 -13.48 -23.43
N ILE A 231 10.54 -13.01 -22.60
CA ILE A 231 10.36 -11.80 -21.81
C ILE A 231 11.23 -10.72 -22.43
N GLU A 232 10.59 -9.76 -23.09
CA GLU A 232 11.29 -8.62 -23.69
C GLU A 232 12.00 -7.82 -22.61
N ALA A 233 13.26 -7.47 -22.84
CA ALA A 233 13.99 -6.58 -21.95
C ALA A 233 13.49 -5.15 -22.12
N GLU A 234 13.07 -4.51 -21.03
CA GLU A 234 12.73 -3.09 -21.08
C GLU A 234 13.97 -2.25 -21.38
N PRO A 235 13.86 -1.21 -22.23
CA PRO A 235 14.97 -0.31 -22.50
C PRO A 235 15.33 0.46 -21.21
N LYS A 236 16.58 0.38 -20.80
CA LYS A 236 17.09 1.12 -19.65
C LYS A 236 17.30 2.59 -20.02
N THR A 237 16.71 3.50 -19.27
CA THR A 237 16.97 4.93 -19.40
C THR A 237 17.97 5.37 -18.33
N VAL A 238 19.03 6.05 -18.74
CA VAL A 238 20.05 6.62 -17.86
C VAL A 238 20.06 8.13 -18.05
N THR A 239 19.96 8.87 -16.94
CA THR A 239 20.07 10.33 -17.00
C THR A 239 21.50 10.73 -16.72
N VAL A 240 22.20 11.23 -17.77
CA VAL A 240 23.56 11.77 -17.66
C VAL A 240 23.50 13.27 -17.91
N SER A 241 23.96 14.06 -16.95
CA SER A 241 24.00 15.53 -17.06
C SER A 241 22.64 16.16 -17.42
N GLY A 242 21.53 15.63 -16.86
CA GLY A 242 20.18 16.13 -17.11
C GLY A 242 19.55 15.72 -18.44
N LYS A 243 20.23 14.90 -19.24
CA LYS A 243 19.68 14.29 -20.46
C LYS A 243 19.39 12.82 -20.23
N THR A 244 18.15 12.41 -20.48
CA THR A 244 17.75 11.01 -20.45
C THR A 244 18.19 10.34 -21.75
N VAL A 245 19.06 9.33 -21.65
CA VAL A 245 19.54 8.51 -22.76
C VAL A 245 18.92 7.12 -22.59
N THR A 246 18.25 6.64 -23.62
CA THR A 246 17.73 5.27 -23.69
C THR A 246 18.83 4.36 -24.23
N LEU A 247 19.24 3.38 -23.41
CA LEU A 247 20.18 2.35 -23.81
C LEU A 247 19.47 1.28 -24.64
N PRO A 248 20.17 0.57 -25.52
CA PRO A 248 19.61 -0.58 -26.21
C PRO A 248 19.04 -1.60 -25.22
N PRO A 249 17.95 -2.31 -25.55
CA PRO A 249 17.45 -3.40 -24.74
C PRO A 249 18.55 -4.45 -24.55
N GLY A 250 18.52 -5.11 -23.38
CA GLY A 250 19.40 -6.23 -23.09
C GLY A 250 19.11 -7.45 -24.00
N PRO A 251 19.83 -8.57 -23.79
CA PRO A 251 19.55 -9.80 -24.52
C PRO A 251 18.15 -10.33 -24.19
N ASP A 252 17.59 -11.09 -25.14
CA ASP A 252 16.31 -11.78 -24.94
C ASP A 252 16.39 -12.69 -23.71
N ARG A 253 15.34 -12.66 -22.88
CA ARG A 253 15.20 -13.48 -21.69
C ARG A 253 14.07 -14.48 -21.89
N TRP A 254 14.25 -15.67 -21.36
CA TRP A 254 13.32 -16.78 -21.53
C TRP A 254 12.89 -17.38 -20.21
N ALA A 255 11.59 -17.64 -20.09
CA ALA A 255 10.96 -18.28 -18.95
C ALA A 255 10.28 -19.58 -19.36
N LEU A 256 9.94 -20.41 -18.38
CA LEU A 256 9.04 -21.54 -18.56
C LEU A 256 7.59 -21.06 -18.40
N ALA A 257 6.70 -21.56 -19.24
CA ALA A 257 5.27 -21.37 -19.15
C ALA A 257 4.59 -22.70 -18.86
N VAL A 258 3.81 -22.77 -17.78
CA VAL A 258 2.99 -23.94 -17.44
C VAL A 258 1.56 -23.66 -17.87
N ARG A 259 1.06 -24.40 -18.85
CA ARG A 259 -0.29 -24.26 -19.40
C ARG A 259 -1.17 -25.39 -18.88
N GLY A 260 -2.00 -25.09 -17.90
CA GLY A 260 -2.97 -26.01 -17.33
C GLY A 260 -4.36 -25.86 -17.95
N THR A 261 -5.33 -26.54 -17.36
CA THR A 261 -6.75 -26.43 -17.70
C THR A 261 -7.55 -26.19 -16.42
N SER A 262 -8.80 -25.75 -16.55
CA SER A 262 -9.68 -25.52 -15.39
C SER A 262 -10.06 -26.81 -14.63
N THR A 263 -9.73 -27.97 -15.19
CA THR A 263 -10.02 -29.30 -14.63
C THR A 263 -8.79 -29.99 -14.04
N GLU A 264 -7.61 -29.41 -14.21
CA GLU A 264 -6.33 -29.94 -13.73
C GLU A 264 -5.65 -28.93 -12.81
N THR A 265 -5.48 -29.27 -11.53
CA THR A 265 -4.66 -28.47 -10.62
C THR A 265 -3.21 -28.99 -10.67
N VAL A 266 -2.29 -28.11 -11.00
CA VAL A 266 -0.87 -28.44 -11.17
C VAL A 266 -0.11 -28.14 -9.90
N SER A 267 0.74 -29.06 -9.49
CA SER A 267 1.66 -28.88 -8.37
C SER A 267 3.06 -29.36 -8.72
N PHE A 268 4.07 -28.81 -8.05
CA PHE A 268 5.45 -29.21 -8.19
C PHE A 268 6.02 -29.66 -6.85
N SER A 269 6.85 -30.70 -6.89
CA SER A 269 7.63 -31.18 -5.75
C SER A 269 9.00 -31.68 -6.22
N GLU A 270 9.93 -31.77 -5.30
CA GLU A 270 11.27 -32.29 -5.56
C GLU A 270 11.70 -33.25 -4.45
N PRO A 271 12.62 -34.20 -4.74
CA PRO A 271 12.93 -35.30 -3.82
C PRO A 271 13.77 -34.89 -2.60
N ALA A 272 14.55 -33.78 -2.70
CA ALA A 272 15.48 -33.40 -1.64
C ALA A 272 15.46 -31.86 -1.44
N PRO A 273 14.34 -31.31 -0.96
CA PRO A 273 14.26 -29.87 -0.68
C PRO A 273 15.12 -29.51 0.55
N ARG A 274 15.57 -28.26 0.59
CA ARG A 274 16.39 -27.69 1.67
C ARG A 274 15.77 -26.39 2.18
N ASP A 275 16.24 -25.95 3.34
CA ASP A 275 15.82 -24.69 3.92
C ASP A 275 16.35 -23.50 3.11
N ALA A 276 15.58 -22.44 3.10
CA ALA A 276 15.99 -21.15 2.58
C ALA A 276 15.74 -20.06 3.62
N VAL A 277 16.54 -19.00 3.55
CA VAL A 277 16.41 -17.82 4.41
C VAL A 277 16.05 -16.64 3.54
N TYR A 278 14.94 -16.01 3.87
CA TYR A 278 14.48 -14.78 3.21
C TYR A 278 14.86 -13.58 4.06
N VAL A 279 15.50 -12.60 3.45
CA VAL A 279 15.72 -11.27 4.03
C VAL A 279 15.01 -10.25 3.15
N VAL A 280 14.12 -9.46 3.74
CA VAL A 280 13.49 -8.35 3.04
C VAL A 280 14.19 -7.07 3.45
N GLN A 281 14.57 -6.26 2.48
CA GLN A 281 15.34 -5.04 2.72
C GLN A 281 14.85 -3.87 1.88
N ALA A 282 15.12 -2.65 2.37
CA ALA A 282 15.18 -1.48 1.53
C ALA A 282 16.57 -1.38 0.90
N ALA A 283 16.62 -1.15 -0.42
CA ALA A 283 17.85 -1.03 -1.18
C ALA A 283 17.86 0.27 -1.99
N GLY A 284 19.06 0.84 -2.15
CA GLY A 284 19.27 2.05 -2.94
C GLY A 284 18.72 3.34 -2.29
N LYS A 285 19.07 4.46 -2.92
CA LYS A 285 18.67 5.81 -2.47
C LYS A 285 17.17 6.10 -2.67
N ALA A 286 16.50 5.35 -3.53
CA ALA A 286 15.10 5.53 -3.86
C ALA A 286 14.14 4.78 -2.92
N GLY A 287 14.67 4.08 -1.90
CA GLY A 287 13.84 3.30 -0.98
C GLY A 287 13.08 2.14 -1.64
N THR A 288 13.63 1.58 -2.72
CA THR A 288 13.07 0.37 -3.33
C THR A 288 13.22 -0.80 -2.37
N HIS A 289 12.21 -1.67 -2.33
CA HIS A 289 12.23 -2.85 -1.49
C HIS A 289 12.47 -4.10 -2.33
N GLU A 290 13.20 -5.05 -1.76
CA GLU A 290 13.53 -6.31 -2.41
C GLU A 290 13.59 -7.46 -1.41
N VAL A 291 13.42 -8.66 -1.93
CA VAL A 291 13.57 -9.91 -1.19
C VAL A 291 14.83 -10.63 -1.65
N LEU A 292 15.74 -10.88 -0.73
CA LEU A 292 16.89 -11.73 -0.91
C LEU A 292 16.56 -13.12 -0.38
N LYS A 293 16.72 -14.15 -1.20
CA LYS A 293 16.55 -15.55 -0.83
C LYS A 293 17.91 -16.22 -0.83
N PHE A 294 18.39 -16.55 0.35
CA PHE A 294 19.63 -17.30 0.56
C PHE A 294 19.34 -18.79 0.60
N GLN A 295 20.12 -19.56 -0.11
CA GLN A 295 19.97 -21.02 -0.22
C GLN A 295 21.33 -21.68 0.02
N SER A 296 21.34 -22.81 0.71
CA SER A 296 22.54 -23.66 0.76
C SER A 296 22.73 -24.37 -0.58
N ASP A 297 23.98 -24.62 -1.01
CA ASP A 297 24.31 -25.40 -2.19
C ASP A 297 24.53 -26.85 -1.83
N GLN A 298 24.03 -27.83 -2.61
CA GLN A 298 24.31 -29.24 -2.45
C GLN A 298 25.73 -29.57 -2.87
N ASP A 299 26.16 -28.94 -3.97
CA ASP A 299 27.50 -29.09 -4.53
C ASP A 299 28.41 -27.95 -4.05
N GLY A 300 28.04 -27.31 -2.93
CA GLY A 300 28.69 -26.15 -2.40
C GLY A 300 30.19 -26.28 -2.25
N PRO A 301 30.89 -25.17 -2.03
CA PRO A 301 32.33 -25.19 -1.90
C PRO A 301 32.78 -26.25 -0.92
N THR A 302 33.86 -26.93 -1.25
CA THR A 302 34.46 -27.94 -0.34
C THR A 302 34.69 -27.32 1.04
N PRO A 303 34.71 -28.09 2.12
CA PRO A 303 34.98 -27.57 3.47
C PRO A 303 36.15 -26.60 3.55
N ALA A 304 37.19 -26.82 2.72
CA ALA A 304 38.34 -25.91 2.65
C ALA A 304 38.06 -24.52 2.04
N THR A 305 37.08 -24.41 1.19
CA THR A 305 36.67 -23.11 0.56
C THR A 305 35.49 -22.47 1.28
N ALA A 306 34.70 -23.27 2.01
CA ALA A 306 33.59 -22.82 2.84
C ALA A 306 34.03 -22.39 4.23
N ALA A 307 35.20 -22.76 4.69
CA ALA A 307 35.69 -22.52 6.03
C ALA A 307 35.98 -21.05 6.27
N ARG A 308 34.96 -20.31 6.53
CA ARG A 308 35.06 -19.07 7.30
C ARG A 308 34.94 -19.41 8.77
N VAL A 309 35.47 -18.55 9.61
CA VAL A 309 35.46 -18.76 11.06
C VAL A 309 34.06 -19.07 11.57
N GLY A 310 33.82 -20.26 12.09
CA GLY A 310 32.54 -20.72 12.62
C GLY A 310 31.59 -21.40 11.65
N GLU A 311 31.95 -21.53 10.38
CA GLU A 311 31.12 -22.23 9.39
C GLU A 311 31.28 -23.77 9.53
N THR A 312 30.20 -24.42 9.87
CA THR A 312 30.22 -25.89 10.00
C THR A 312 29.18 -26.63 9.16
N GLN A 313 28.06 -26.01 8.87
CA GLN A 313 26.92 -26.70 8.25
C GLN A 313 26.20 -25.92 7.16
N TRP A 314 26.21 -24.56 7.21
CA TRP A 314 25.65 -23.73 6.18
C TRP A 314 26.74 -23.29 5.21
N VAL A 315 26.56 -23.63 3.97
CA VAL A 315 27.47 -23.27 2.89
C VAL A 315 26.79 -22.27 2.01
N ASP A 316 27.49 -21.17 1.68
CA ASP A 316 27.01 -20.17 0.74
C ASP A 316 26.65 -20.83 -0.59
N GLY A 317 25.38 -20.84 -0.89
CA GLY A 317 24.86 -21.30 -2.16
C GLY A 317 24.40 -20.12 -3.01
N ARG A 318 23.27 -20.31 -3.66
CA ARG A 318 22.66 -19.29 -4.51
C ARG A 318 21.96 -18.23 -3.64
N VAL A 319 22.14 -16.97 -4.04
CA VAL A 319 21.29 -15.85 -3.58
C VAL A 319 20.47 -15.36 -4.76
N SER A 320 19.17 -15.42 -4.64
CA SER A 320 18.26 -14.81 -5.61
C SER A 320 17.65 -13.54 -5.05
N GLN A 321 17.45 -12.56 -5.92
CA GLN A 321 16.94 -11.24 -5.60
C GLN A 321 15.66 -10.99 -6.38
N THR A 322 14.61 -10.59 -5.69
CA THR A 322 13.32 -10.23 -6.30
C THR A 322 12.93 -8.83 -5.86
N ALA A 323 12.81 -7.92 -6.81
CA ALA A 323 12.31 -6.58 -6.53
C ALA A 323 10.82 -6.65 -6.18
N LEU A 324 10.41 -5.94 -5.12
CA LEU A 324 9.01 -5.75 -4.80
C LEU A 324 8.43 -4.60 -5.65
N PRO A 325 7.12 -4.62 -5.94
CA PRO A 325 6.46 -3.50 -6.61
C PRO A 325 6.71 -2.18 -5.89
N GLN A 326 6.73 -1.08 -6.63
CA GLN A 326 6.86 0.25 -6.03
C GLN A 326 5.60 0.63 -5.23
N GLY A 327 5.75 1.53 -4.26
CA GLY A 327 4.67 2.06 -3.43
C GLY A 327 4.70 1.59 -1.98
N TYR A 328 5.62 0.68 -1.61
CA TYR A 328 5.85 0.34 -0.21
C TYR A 328 6.70 1.45 0.45
N SER A 329 6.21 2.00 1.54
CA SER A 329 6.95 2.97 2.35
C SER A 329 7.85 2.29 3.38
N ALA A 330 7.42 1.14 3.92
CA ALA A 330 8.23 0.31 4.82
C ALA A 330 7.74 -1.15 4.80
N VAL A 331 8.64 -2.12 4.79
CA VAL A 331 8.32 -3.52 5.10
C VAL A 331 8.52 -3.73 6.59
N ARG A 332 7.51 -4.29 7.28
CA ARG A 332 7.46 -4.38 8.75
C ARG A 332 7.67 -5.78 9.29
N ALA A 333 7.11 -6.78 8.62
CA ALA A 333 7.20 -8.15 9.09
C ALA A 333 7.16 -9.15 7.92
N SER A 334 7.75 -10.32 8.13
CA SER A 334 7.70 -11.45 7.21
C SER A 334 7.54 -12.78 7.95
N ALA A 335 6.86 -13.73 7.32
CA ALA A 335 6.76 -15.08 7.84
C ALA A 335 6.71 -16.10 6.68
N ALA A 336 7.46 -17.19 6.83
CA ALA A 336 7.47 -18.27 5.87
C ALA A 336 6.19 -19.10 5.96
N THR A 337 5.85 -19.75 4.86
CA THR A 337 4.70 -20.66 4.76
C THR A 337 5.17 -22.10 4.53
N ALA A 338 4.30 -23.07 4.80
CA ALA A 338 4.62 -24.49 4.69
C ALA A 338 4.99 -24.94 3.26
N ASP A 339 4.51 -24.24 2.24
CA ASP A 339 4.86 -24.47 0.83
C ASP A 339 6.17 -23.77 0.41
N GLY A 340 6.93 -23.23 1.36
CA GLY A 340 8.22 -22.59 1.12
C GLY A 340 8.12 -21.15 0.61
N GLY A 341 6.94 -20.59 0.53
CA GLY A 341 6.72 -19.18 0.17
C GLY A 341 6.78 -18.24 1.37
N LEU A 342 6.35 -17.00 1.17
CA LEU A 342 6.50 -15.92 2.15
C LEU A 342 5.25 -15.04 2.19
N TRP A 343 4.82 -14.68 3.39
CA TRP A 343 3.93 -13.55 3.62
C TRP A 343 4.74 -12.34 4.08
N LEU A 344 4.39 -11.16 3.59
CA LEU A 344 4.94 -9.87 4.00
C LEU A 344 3.81 -8.94 4.44
N VAL A 345 4.11 -8.12 5.44
CA VAL A 345 3.34 -6.94 5.81
C VAL A 345 4.18 -5.71 5.57
N ALA A 346 3.60 -4.75 4.86
CA ALA A 346 4.24 -3.49 4.53
C ALA A 346 3.26 -2.33 4.69
N ASP A 347 3.78 -1.15 5.03
CA ASP A 347 3.04 0.09 4.98
C ASP A 347 3.08 0.66 3.55
N VAL A 348 1.98 1.25 3.12
CA VAL A 348 1.85 1.87 1.81
C VAL A 348 1.19 3.25 1.93
N ASP A 349 1.75 4.24 1.27
CA ASP A 349 1.27 5.63 1.23
C ASP A 349 0.75 6.04 -0.15
N GLY A 350 0.59 5.08 -1.03
CA GLY A 350 0.05 5.21 -2.38
C GLY A 350 -0.41 3.87 -2.94
N PRO A 351 -1.02 3.85 -4.13
CA PRO A 351 -1.41 2.62 -4.80
C PRO A 351 -0.22 1.68 -4.99
N VAL A 352 -0.40 0.40 -4.69
CA VAL A 352 0.62 -0.63 -4.83
C VAL A 352 0.13 -1.69 -5.81
N ALA A 353 0.96 -1.99 -6.82
CA ALA A 353 0.63 -2.94 -7.86
C ALA A 353 -0.75 -2.66 -8.48
N ASP A 354 -1.72 -3.49 -8.17
CA ASP A 354 -3.09 -3.46 -8.68
C ASP A 354 -4.12 -3.07 -7.60
N GLN A 355 -3.66 -2.54 -6.46
CA GLN A 355 -4.51 -2.17 -5.34
C GLN A 355 -4.49 -0.67 -5.07
N ALA A 356 -5.67 -0.08 -4.84
CA ALA A 356 -5.81 1.26 -4.30
C ALA A 356 -5.75 1.24 -2.77
N ILE A 357 -5.39 2.37 -2.17
CA ILE A 357 -5.45 2.58 -0.72
C ILE A 357 -6.73 3.34 -0.33
N LYS A 358 -7.21 3.13 0.88
CA LYS A 358 -8.41 3.79 1.42
C LYS A 358 -8.11 5.08 2.16
N GLY A 359 -6.99 5.13 2.86
CA GLY A 359 -6.57 6.27 3.67
C GLY A 359 -5.41 7.05 3.06
N ALA A 360 -4.70 7.77 3.90
CA ALA A 360 -3.42 8.39 3.57
C ALA A 360 -2.28 7.37 3.58
N SER A 361 -2.39 6.36 4.44
CA SER A 361 -1.56 5.15 4.42
C SER A 361 -2.41 3.93 4.79
N ASP A 362 -2.11 2.82 4.16
CA ASP A 362 -2.75 1.52 4.39
C ASP A 362 -1.69 0.46 4.69
N VAL A 363 -2.14 -0.72 5.07
CA VAL A 363 -1.30 -1.93 5.20
C VAL A 363 -1.45 -2.78 3.96
N ALA A 364 -0.35 -3.23 3.38
CA ALA A 364 -0.35 -4.23 2.32
C ALA A 364 0.06 -5.60 2.90
N LEU A 365 -0.75 -6.61 2.66
CA LEU A 365 -0.44 -8.02 2.87
C LEU A 365 -0.06 -8.64 1.52
N VAL A 366 1.18 -9.10 1.40
CA VAL A 366 1.76 -9.57 0.14
C VAL A 366 2.14 -11.04 0.26
N ARG A 367 1.68 -11.86 -0.69
CA ARG A 367 2.04 -13.28 -0.78
C ARG A 367 3.08 -13.48 -1.88
N LEU A 368 4.19 -14.11 -1.53
CA LEU A 368 5.17 -14.59 -2.50
C LEU A 368 5.16 -16.12 -2.49
N ASP A 369 5.32 -16.74 -3.66
CA ASP A 369 5.56 -18.17 -3.76
C ASP A 369 7.02 -18.52 -3.42
N SER A 370 7.34 -19.81 -3.39
CA SER A 370 8.70 -20.28 -3.08
C SER A 370 9.74 -19.86 -4.13
N ALA A 371 9.32 -19.51 -5.34
CA ALA A 371 10.19 -18.94 -6.37
C ALA A 371 10.43 -17.42 -6.20
N GLY A 372 9.83 -16.78 -5.19
CA GLY A 372 9.96 -15.36 -4.88
C GLY A 372 9.06 -14.45 -5.71
N ARG A 373 8.09 -14.98 -6.47
CA ARG A 373 7.15 -14.17 -7.26
C ARG A 373 6.01 -13.68 -6.38
N VAL A 374 5.58 -12.45 -6.59
CA VAL A 374 4.37 -11.92 -5.94
C VAL A 374 3.14 -12.62 -6.53
N VAL A 375 2.44 -13.40 -5.71
CA VAL A 375 1.23 -14.14 -6.07
C VAL A 375 0.00 -13.25 -5.89
N SER A 376 -0.07 -12.55 -4.76
CA SER A 376 -1.17 -11.65 -4.46
C SER A 376 -0.72 -10.47 -3.60
N THR A 377 -1.40 -9.35 -3.77
CA THR A 377 -1.27 -8.18 -2.90
C THR A 377 -2.67 -7.77 -2.49
N ARG A 378 -2.86 -7.54 -1.19
CA ARG A 378 -4.12 -7.07 -0.64
C ARG A 378 -3.86 -5.88 0.28
N THR A 379 -4.59 -4.79 0.09
CA THR A 379 -4.54 -3.65 0.99
C THR A 379 -5.62 -3.79 2.09
N LEU A 380 -5.23 -3.42 3.29
CA LEU A 380 -6.09 -3.31 4.45
C LEU A 380 -6.02 -1.87 4.94
N GLY A 381 -7.07 -1.11 4.69
CA GLY A 381 -7.08 0.32 4.93
C GLY A 381 -8.14 0.77 5.90
N ALA A 382 -7.83 1.86 6.62
CA ALA A 382 -8.75 2.65 7.41
C ALA A 382 -9.12 3.95 6.69
N ALA A 383 -10.07 4.69 7.26
CA ALA A 383 -10.50 5.96 6.67
C ALA A 383 -9.39 7.03 6.62
N ASN A 384 -8.43 7.00 7.56
CA ASN A 384 -7.34 7.96 7.63
C ASN A 384 -5.98 7.29 7.44
N GLN A 385 -5.52 6.48 8.40
CA GLN A 385 -4.22 5.83 8.35
C GLN A 385 -4.32 4.40 8.90
N ALA A 386 -3.52 3.50 8.33
CA ALA A 386 -3.26 2.19 8.91
C ALA A 386 -1.77 1.88 8.77
N GLY A 387 -1.19 1.24 9.79
CA GLY A 387 0.18 0.76 9.83
C GLY A 387 0.20 -0.69 10.32
N GLY A 388 0.90 -1.57 9.59
CA GLY A 388 1.05 -2.98 9.97
C GLY A 388 2.40 -3.21 10.63
N TYR A 389 2.42 -3.67 11.88
CA TYR A 389 3.66 -3.86 12.62
C TYR A 389 4.12 -5.31 12.69
N ALA A 390 3.18 -6.26 12.68
CA ALA A 390 3.50 -7.66 12.92
C ALA A 390 2.66 -8.62 12.08
N LEU A 391 3.23 -9.79 11.87
CA LEU A 391 2.66 -10.87 11.08
C LEU A 391 2.96 -12.22 11.75
N SER A 392 1.98 -13.11 11.77
CA SER A 392 2.15 -14.50 12.17
C SER A 392 1.40 -15.43 11.23
N VAL A 393 1.96 -16.61 10.96
CA VAL A 393 1.35 -17.66 10.15
C VAL A 393 1.07 -18.87 11.02
N ALA A 394 -0.17 -19.34 11.04
CA ALA A 394 -0.57 -20.55 11.75
C ALA A 394 -0.22 -21.81 10.95
N ALA A 395 -0.18 -22.96 11.64
CA ALA A 395 0.10 -24.25 11.01
C ALA A 395 -0.91 -24.65 9.91
N ASP A 396 -2.14 -24.15 9.98
CA ASP A 396 -3.20 -24.34 8.97
C ASP A 396 -3.12 -23.33 7.81
N GLY A 397 -2.10 -22.47 7.79
CA GLY A 397 -1.86 -21.47 6.76
C GLY A 397 -2.59 -20.14 6.97
N ARG A 398 -3.42 -20.00 8.01
CA ARG A 398 -4.02 -18.68 8.34
C ARG A 398 -2.95 -17.66 8.70
N VAL A 399 -3.24 -16.40 8.41
CA VAL A 399 -2.31 -15.29 8.62
C VAL A 399 -2.96 -14.27 9.53
N ALA A 400 -2.29 -13.89 10.61
CA ALA A 400 -2.69 -12.78 11.47
C ALA A 400 -1.78 -11.57 11.21
N VAL A 401 -2.37 -10.41 11.09
CA VAL A 401 -1.70 -9.11 10.98
C VAL A 401 -2.16 -8.23 12.14
N ALA A 402 -1.23 -7.60 12.83
CA ALA A 402 -1.51 -6.64 13.89
C ALA A 402 -0.80 -5.32 13.64
N GLY A 403 -1.40 -4.23 14.09
CA GLY A 403 -0.86 -2.90 13.90
C GLY A 403 -1.72 -1.83 14.55
N SER A 404 -1.70 -0.63 13.97
CA SER A 404 -2.48 0.51 14.43
C SER A 404 -3.28 1.15 13.31
N VAL A 405 -4.40 1.78 13.66
CA VAL A 405 -5.26 2.51 12.74
C VAL A 405 -5.68 3.84 13.34
N VAL A 406 -5.85 4.82 12.48
CA VAL A 406 -6.48 6.12 12.78
C VAL A 406 -7.73 6.24 11.91
N GLY A 407 -8.86 6.52 12.53
CA GLY A 407 -10.14 6.62 11.82
C GLY A 407 -10.87 5.28 11.72
N ALA A 408 -11.97 5.28 10.97
CA ALA A 408 -12.84 4.13 10.85
C ALA A 408 -12.20 3.00 10.03
N LEU A 409 -12.02 1.85 10.65
CA LEU A 409 -11.59 0.61 10.01
C LEU A 409 -12.80 -0.20 9.52
N GLU A 410 -13.84 -0.26 10.34
CA GLU A 410 -15.14 -0.85 10.03
C GLU A 410 -16.23 0.21 10.09
N ALA A 411 -17.17 0.14 9.20
CA ALA A 411 -18.27 1.07 9.21
C ALA A 411 -19.24 0.83 10.36
N GLY A 412 -19.73 1.92 10.95
CA GLY A 412 -20.89 1.94 11.80
C GLY A 412 -20.66 1.61 13.28
N LYS A 413 -19.42 1.54 13.75
CA LYS A 413 -19.15 1.55 15.19
C LYS A 413 -19.09 2.99 15.68
N SER A 414 -20.07 3.37 16.52
CA SER A 414 -20.07 4.66 17.22
C SER A 414 -18.89 4.71 18.17
N GLY A 415 -18.11 5.78 18.11
CA GLY A 415 -16.95 6.02 19.00
C GLY A 415 -15.61 6.06 18.26
N ASP A 416 -15.58 5.90 16.95
CA ASP A 416 -14.37 6.07 16.14
C ASP A 416 -13.92 7.53 16.18
N VAL A 417 -12.93 7.82 17.01
CA VAL A 417 -12.29 9.14 17.04
C VAL A 417 -11.30 9.20 15.89
N ALA A 418 -11.52 10.13 14.96
CA ALA A 418 -10.73 10.27 13.73
C ALA A 418 -9.26 10.67 13.97
N THR A 419 -8.85 10.90 15.20
CA THR A 419 -7.54 11.45 15.57
C THR A 419 -6.75 10.60 16.54
N GLU A 420 -7.33 9.55 17.12
CA GLU A 420 -6.63 8.67 18.05
C GLU A 420 -6.17 7.40 17.35
N VAL A 421 -5.02 6.91 17.78
CA VAL A 421 -4.42 5.67 17.28
C VAL A 421 -4.98 4.51 18.09
N ASP A 422 -5.58 3.54 17.43
CA ASP A 422 -6.09 2.31 18.05
C ASP A 422 -5.42 1.08 17.44
N SER A 423 -5.22 0.07 18.28
CA SER A 423 -4.73 -1.22 17.83
C SER A 423 -5.78 -1.98 17.02
N PHE A 424 -5.31 -2.74 16.05
CA PHE A 424 -6.14 -3.68 15.31
C PHE A 424 -5.45 -5.04 15.15
N VAL A 425 -6.26 -6.06 14.90
CA VAL A 425 -5.84 -7.37 14.43
C VAL A 425 -6.78 -7.85 13.33
N ALA A 426 -6.20 -8.36 12.26
CA ALA A 426 -6.92 -8.95 11.14
C ALA A 426 -6.41 -10.37 10.88
N VAL A 427 -7.31 -11.30 10.59
CA VAL A 427 -6.95 -12.69 10.24
C VAL A 427 -7.46 -13.00 8.85
N PHE A 428 -6.58 -13.60 8.07
CA PHE A 428 -6.79 -14.05 6.70
C PHE A 428 -6.62 -15.56 6.60
N ASP A 429 -7.26 -16.17 5.62
CA ASP A 429 -6.99 -17.57 5.28
C ASP A 429 -5.67 -17.71 4.49
N ALA A 430 -5.30 -18.95 4.16
CA ALA A 430 -4.09 -19.25 3.41
C ALA A 430 -4.05 -18.64 2.00
N ALA A 431 -5.19 -18.27 1.44
CA ALA A 431 -5.32 -17.57 0.16
C ALA A 431 -5.29 -16.03 0.29
N GLY A 432 -5.18 -15.49 1.52
CA GLY A 432 -5.20 -14.06 1.78
C GLY A 432 -6.59 -13.43 1.82
N GLN A 433 -7.66 -14.24 1.95
CA GLN A 433 -9.01 -13.73 2.10
C GLN A 433 -9.27 -13.37 3.57
N GLU A 434 -9.77 -12.15 3.82
CA GLU A 434 -10.06 -11.69 5.17
C GLU A 434 -11.17 -12.55 5.80
N GLN A 435 -10.86 -13.18 6.92
CA GLN A 435 -11.82 -13.93 7.73
C GLN A 435 -12.51 -13.03 8.73
N TRP A 436 -11.74 -12.28 9.47
CA TRP A 436 -12.26 -11.33 10.45
C TRP A 436 -11.22 -10.26 10.79
N ILE A 437 -11.74 -9.13 11.27
CA ILE A 437 -10.93 -8.01 11.76
C ILE A 437 -11.51 -7.48 13.05
N GLN A 438 -10.66 -7.09 13.98
CA GLN A 438 -11.04 -6.43 15.24
C GLN A 438 -10.17 -5.20 15.44
N ARG A 439 -10.83 -4.10 15.80
CA ARG A 439 -10.22 -2.94 16.41
C ARG A 439 -10.51 -2.96 17.90
N ARG A 440 -9.50 -2.76 18.71
CA ARG A 440 -9.61 -2.73 20.16
C ARG A 440 -8.81 -1.56 20.68
N GLY A 441 -9.48 -0.42 20.80
CA GLY A 441 -8.92 0.78 21.36
C GLY A 441 -9.10 0.85 22.88
N ALA A 442 -8.13 1.43 23.55
CA ALA A 442 -8.28 2.06 24.84
C ALA A 442 -8.97 3.43 24.64
N ARG A 443 -9.12 4.22 25.72
CA ARG A 443 -9.67 5.59 25.59
C ARG A 443 -8.67 6.59 25.03
N ALA A 444 -7.38 6.26 25.10
CA ALA A 444 -6.28 7.01 24.51
C ALA A 444 -5.50 6.08 23.59
N ALA A 445 -4.47 6.59 22.92
CA ALA A 445 -3.70 5.85 21.94
C ALA A 445 -3.25 4.48 22.43
N ASP A 446 -3.39 3.48 21.59
CA ASP A 446 -2.84 2.13 21.77
C ASP A 446 -2.37 1.54 20.43
N GLU A 447 -1.39 0.66 20.51
CA GLU A 447 -0.71 0.07 19.34
C GLU A 447 -0.48 -1.42 19.59
N ALA A 448 -0.76 -2.25 18.60
CA ALA A 448 -0.41 -3.67 18.60
C ALA A 448 0.92 -3.83 17.85
N THR A 449 1.99 -4.11 18.57
CA THR A 449 3.36 -4.21 18.04
C THR A 449 3.73 -5.61 17.59
N SER A 450 3.03 -6.64 18.11
CA SER A 450 3.35 -8.03 17.79
C SER A 450 2.12 -8.94 17.85
N VAL A 451 2.16 -10.05 17.08
CA VAL A 451 1.08 -11.04 17.02
C VAL A 451 1.65 -12.45 16.88
N SER A 452 1.00 -13.43 17.50
CA SER A 452 1.34 -14.84 17.37
C SER A 452 0.10 -15.73 17.46
N PHE A 453 0.11 -16.91 16.84
CA PHE A 453 -0.90 -17.94 17.02
C PHE A 453 -0.50 -18.93 18.11
N ALA A 454 -1.38 -19.23 19.05
CA ALA A 454 -1.28 -20.40 19.91
C ALA A 454 -1.73 -21.66 19.16
N ALA A 455 -1.39 -22.84 19.67
CA ALA A 455 -1.64 -24.11 18.98
C ALA A 455 -3.14 -24.41 18.74
N ASP A 456 -4.04 -23.88 19.55
CA ASP A 456 -5.49 -24.03 19.41
C ASP A 456 -6.11 -22.99 18.42
N GLY A 457 -5.28 -22.16 17.80
CA GLY A 457 -5.69 -21.10 16.89
C GLY A 457 -6.11 -19.80 17.61
N THR A 458 -5.92 -19.71 18.92
CA THR A 458 -6.06 -18.44 19.64
C THR A 458 -5.03 -17.44 19.11
N VAL A 459 -5.47 -16.24 18.75
CA VAL A 459 -4.59 -15.16 18.32
C VAL A 459 -4.17 -14.36 19.55
N VAL A 460 -2.88 -14.25 19.78
CA VAL A 460 -2.28 -13.46 20.87
C VAL A 460 -1.70 -12.19 20.27
N VAL A 461 -2.15 -11.05 20.76
CA VAL A 461 -1.69 -9.72 20.37
C VAL A 461 -1.01 -9.07 21.55
N ALA A 462 0.14 -8.47 21.34
CA ALA A 462 0.84 -7.70 22.35
C ALA A 462 1.21 -6.30 21.82
N GLY A 463 1.37 -5.36 22.74
CA GLY A 463 1.67 -3.98 22.38
C GLY A 463 1.74 -3.05 23.57
N ARG A 464 1.32 -1.80 23.36
CA ARG A 464 1.30 -0.78 24.42
C ARG A 464 0.04 0.08 24.34
N ALA A 465 -0.40 0.59 25.49
CA ALA A 465 -1.59 1.42 25.60
C ALA A 465 -1.38 2.57 26.59
N ARG A 466 -1.89 3.77 26.26
CA ARG A 466 -1.80 4.98 27.12
C ARG A 466 -2.92 5.09 28.16
N SER A 467 -3.90 4.23 28.09
CA SER A 467 -4.99 4.17 29.07
C SER A 467 -5.44 2.72 29.27
N ALA A 468 -6.34 2.51 30.20
CA ALA A 468 -6.84 1.17 30.52
C ALA A 468 -7.51 0.53 29.29
N MET A 469 -7.02 -0.62 28.88
CA MET A 469 -7.70 -1.52 27.95
C MET A 469 -8.99 -2.06 28.59
N THR A 470 -9.98 -2.43 27.76
CA THR A 470 -11.26 -2.94 28.28
C THR A 470 -11.04 -4.20 29.12
N GLY A 471 -11.31 -4.10 30.42
CA GLY A 471 -11.13 -5.19 31.37
C GLY A 471 -9.76 -5.19 32.07
N ALA A 472 -8.94 -4.17 31.88
CA ALA A 472 -7.65 -4.00 32.54
C ALA A 472 -7.55 -2.64 33.28
N THR A 473 -6.42 -2.40 33.94
CA THR A 473 -6.13 -1.16 34.67
C THR A 473 -4.80 -0.59 34.20
N ALA A 474 -4.76 0.69 33.84
CA ALA A 474 -3.53 1.38 33.47
C ALA A 474 -2.71 1.72 34.74
N GLN A 475 -1.36 1.72 34.59
CA GLN A 475 -0.43 1.93 35.68
C GLN A 475 0.48 3.16 35.47
N GLY A 476 0.71 3.60 34.24
CA GLY A 476 1.66 4.65 33.96
C GLY A 476 1.34 5.51 32.76
N GLY A 477 2.36 5.89 32.03
CA GLY A 477 2.28 6.58 30.75
C GLY A 477 1.80 5.63 29.64
N TRP A 478 2.73 4.96 28.96
CA TRP A 478 2.45 3.79 28.17
C TRP A 478 2.58 2.55 29.04
N ASP A 479 1.65 1.62 28.94
CA ASP A 479 1.70 0.30 29.58
C ASP A 479 1.78 -0.79 28.53
N GLY A 480 2.55 -1.84 28.80
CA GLY A 480 2.53 -3.06 28.00
C GLY A 480 1.22 -3.83 28.16
N TYR A 481 0.74 -4.50 27.12
CA TYR A 481 -0.40 -5.40 27.22
C TYR A 481 -0.21 -6.69 26.42
N VAL A 482 -0.94 -7.74 26.83
CA VAL A 482 -1.16 -8.99 26.11
C VAL A 482 -2.66 -9.22 26.05
N GLN A 483 -3.22 -9.39 24.86
CA GLN A 483 -4.64 -9.63 24.62
C GLN A 483 -4.83 -10.84 23.73
N THR A 484 -5.89 -11.60 23.96
CA THR A 484 -6.19 -12.80 23.17
C THR A 484 -7.52 -12.68 22.44
N PHE A 485 -7.61 -13.35 21.28
CA PHE A 485 -8.81 -13.42 20.45
C PHE A 485 -9.07 -14.86 20.05
N ARG A 486 -10.34 -15.27 20.11
CA ARG A 486 -10.84 -16.53 19.58
C ARG A 486 -11.94 -16.26 18.57
N ALA A 487 -11.89 -16.96 17.46
CA ALA A 487 -12.90 -16.83 16.42
C ALA A 487 -13.51 -18.20 16.10
N SER A 488 -14.81 -18.21 15.90
CA SER A 488 -15.57 -19.42 15.55
C SER A 488 -16.65 -19.11 14.51
N GLN A 489 -17.03 -20.14 13.77
CA GLN A 489 -18.16 -20.10 12.86
C GLN A 489 -19.17 -21.19 13.25
N ILE A 490 -20.47 -20.91 13.15
CA ILE A 490 -21.53 -21.88 13.45
C ILE A 490 -21.55 -23.00 12.40
N TYR A 491 -21.26 -22.64 11.13
CA TYR A 491 -21.06 -23.56 10.01
C TYR A 491 -20.11 -22.90 8.98
N PRO A 492 -19.44 -23.68 8.12
CA PRO A 492 -18.55 -23.12 7.09
C PRO A 492 -19.24 -22.07 6.22
N GLY A 493 -18.66 -20.87 6.12
CA GLY A 493 -19.23 -19.74 5.36
C GLY A 493 -20.20 -18.85 6.16
N ALA A 494 -20.52 -19.17 7.42
CA ALA A 494 -21.19 -18.25 8.33
C ALA A 494 -20.28 -17.07 8.69
N PRO A 495 -20.83 -15.92 9.09
CA PRO A 495 -20.03 -14.84 9.68
C PRO A 495 -19.23 -15.33 10.88
N TRP A 496 -17.99 -14.85 10.99
CA TRP A 496 -17.14 -15.14 12.15
C TRP A 496 -17.65 -14.45 13.42
N THR A 497 -17.73 -15.20 14.49
CA THR A 497 -17.94 -14.66 15.84
C THR A 497 -16.59 -14.58 16.51
N VAL A 498 -16.14 -13.36 16.83
CA VAL A 498 -14.85 -13.10 17.48
C VAL A 498 -15.09 -12.68 18.92
N THR A 499 -14.41 -13.36 19.83
CA THR A 499 -14.40 -13.04 21.27
C THR A 499 -13.00 -12.62 21.68
N ALA A 500 -12.90 -11.77 22.70
CA ALA A 500 -11.65 -11.39 23.36
C ALA A 500 -11.69 -11.92 24.80
N PRO A 501 -11.20 -13.13 25.06
CA PRO A 501 -11.34 -13.80 26.34
C PRO A 501 -10.66 -13.08 27.49
N GLY A 502 -9.50 -12.46 27.25
CA GLY A 502 -8.74 -11.78 28.29
C GLY A 502 -7.73 -10.77 27.78
N VAL A 503 -7.39 -9.85 28.65
CA VAL A 503 -6.31 -8.88 28.49
C VAL A 503 -5.53 -8.81 29.82
N ALA A 504 -4.21 -8.79 29.73
CA ALA A 504 -3.31 -8.47 30.83
C ALA A 504 -2.57 -7.18 30.44
N GLN A 505 -2.78 -6.10 31.18
CA GLN A 505 -2.06 -4.85 31.04
C GLN A 505 -1.14 -4.67 32.26
N PHE A 506 0.10 -4.26 31.99
CA PHE A 506 1.15 -4.21 33.01
C PHE A 506 2.18 -3.14 32.65
N GLY A 507 2.87 -2.66 33.68
CA GLY A 507 3.87 -1.62 33.51
C GLY A 507 4.33 -1.04 34.83
N SER A 508 5.02 0.09 34.73
CA SER A 508 5.51 0.91 35.83
C SER A 508 4.77 2.26 35.87
N GLY A 509 5.29 3.22 36.63
CA GLY A 509 4.83 4.62 36.56
C GLY A 509 5.32 5.40 35.35
N GLY A 510 6.19 4.82 34.51
CA GLY A 510 6.78 5.42 33.30
C GLY A 510 6.12 4.93 32.01
N ASP A 511 6.92 5.00 30.94
CA ASP A 511 6.54 4.43 29.63
C ASP A 511 7.10 3.00 29.51
N ASP A 512 6.20 2.06 29.31
CA ASP A 512 6.46 0.63 29.22
C ASP A 512 5.81 0.07 27.93
N GLY A 513 6.34 -1.03 27.40
CA GLY A 513 5.75 -1.62 26.19
C GLY A 513 6.25 -3.01 25.92
N VAL A 514 5.46 -3.77 25.17
CA VAL A 514 5.86 -5.04 24.60
C VAL A 514 6.30 -4.78 23.15
N SER A 515 7.49 -5.26 22.79
CA SER A 515 8.03 -5.16 21.43
C SER A 515 7.74 -6.42 20.62
N ALA A 516 7.82 -7.61 21.24
CA ALA A 516 7.62 -8.87 20.53
C ALA A 516 6.91 -9.93 21.38
N VAL A 517 6.15 -10.81 20.70
CA VAL A 517 5.45 -11.96 21.30
C VAL A 517 5.71 -13.24 20.49
N ALA A 518 5.88 -14.36 21.17
CA ALA A 518 5.93 -15.70 20.60
C ALA A 518 5.04 -16.64 21.39
N ALA A 519 4.27 -17.49 20.70
CA ALA A 519 3.41 -18.50 21.32
C ALA A 519 3.81 -19.89 20.84
N VAL A 520 3.92 -20.84 21.78
CA VAL A 520 4.17 -22.26 21.51
C VAL A 520 3.27 -23.11 22.39
N GLY A 521 2.43 -23.94 21.79
CA GLY A 521 1.39 -24.65 22.54
C GLY A 521 0.36 -23.67 23.10
N GLN A 522 0.17 -23.71 24.41
CA GLN A 522 -0.69 -22.77 25.18
C GLN A 522 0.16 -21.80 26.04
N GLU A 523 1.43 -21.71 25.76
CA GLU A 523 2.35 -20.81 26.44
C GLU A 523 2.75 -19.67 25.52
N VAL A 524 2.94 -18.49 26.12
CA VAL A 524 3.25 -17.25 25.41
C VAL A 524 4.42 -16.57 26.10
N TRP A 525 5.36 -16.07 25.33
CA TRP A 525 6.48 -15.26 25.80
C TRP A 525 6.40 -13.87 25.19
N THR A 526 6.66 -12.88 26.02
CA THR A 526 6.76 -11.48 25.56
C THR A 526 8.08 -10.89 25.99
N THR A 527 8.61 -9.98 25.17
CA THR A 527 9.76 -9.15 25.51
C THR A 527 9.45 -7.69 25.23
N GLY A 528 10.04 -6.83 26.04
CA GLY A 528 9.85 -5.38 25.90
C GLY A 528 10.70 -4.61 26.88
N VAL A 529 10.55 -3.30 26.91
CA VAL A 529 11.25 -2.42 27.84
C VAL A 529 10.26 -1.92 28.88
N GLU A 530 10.60 -2.12 30.14
CA GLU A 530 9.84 -1.64 31.29
C GLU A 530 10.77 -0.82 32.21
N ASN A 531 10.45 0.44 32.43
CA ASN A 531 11.29 1.35 33.20
C ASN A 531 12.77 1.34 32.75
N GLY A 532 13.01 1.32 31.45
CA GLY A 532 14.34 1.25 30.85
C GLY A 532 15.07 -0.10 30.99
N ARG A 533 14.40 -1.15 31.44
CA ARG A 533 14.96 -2.48 31.65
C ARG A 533 14.36 -3.47 30.64
N LEU A 534 15.19 -4.35 30.12
CA LEU A 534 14.75 -5.42 29.23
C LEU A 534 14.08 -6.52 30.05
N MET A 535 12.81 -6.74 29.80
CA MET A 535 11.99 -7.74 30.49
C MET A 535 11.57 -8.85 29.53
N VAL A 536 11.56 -10.08 30.03
CA VAL A 536 10.93 -11.24 29.40
C VAL A 536 9.87 -11.78 30.34
N ARG A 537 8.65 -12.00 29.82
CA ARG A 537 7.53 -12.55 30.58
C ARG A 537 7.01 -13.80 29.93
N ARG A 538 6.60 -14.79 30.72
CA ARG A 538 5.95 -16.03 30.31
C ARG A 538 4.52 -16.04 30.81
N TRP A 539 3.60 -16.38 29.95
CA TRP A 539 2.17 -16.43 30.20
C TRP A 539 1.64 -17.82 29.87
N GLY A 540 0.72 -18.33 30.65
CA GLY A 540 -0.08 -19.50 30.31
C GLY A 540 -1.46 -19.06 29.85
N LEU A 541 -2.00 -19.67 28.79
CA LEU A 541 -3.38 -19.49 28.38
C LEU A 541 -4.26 -20.54 29.05
N ASP A 542 -5.28 -20.11 29.78
CA ASP A 542 -6.26 -21.03 30.39
C ASP A 542 -7.19 -21.65 29.35
N GLY A 543 -8.09 -22.54 29.74
CA GLY A 543 -9.05 -23.20 28.85
C GLY A 543 -9.94 -22.25 28.05
N ASP A 544 -10.17 -21.05 28.58
CA ASP A 544 -10.92 -19.99 27.91
C ASP A 544 -10.01 -19.13 26.99
N GLY A 545 -8.69 -19.25 27.12
CA GLY A 545 -7.69 -18.47 26.38
C GLY A 545 -7.30 -17.15 27.06
N ARG A 546 -7.52 -17.03 28.39
CA ARG A 546 -7.09 -15.83 29.13
C ARG A 546 -5.61 -15.93 29.48
N PRO A 547 -4.80 -14.88 29.27
CA PRO A 547 -3.39 -14.88 29.62
C PRO A 547 -3.22 -14.72 31.16
N THR A 548 -2.41 -15.58 31.73
CA THR A 548 -2.02 -15.53 33.16
C THR A 548 -0.50 -15.55 33.26
N LEU A 549 0.10 -14.60 33.98
CA LEU A 549 1.55 -14.53 34.17
C LEU A 549 2.03 -15.75 34.98
N THR A 550 2.94 -16.51 34.40
CA THR A 550 3.54 -17.73 34.99
C THR A 550 5.02 -17.57 35.31
N GLY A 551 5.70 -16.59 34.74
CA GLY A 551 7.10 -16.31 34.98
C GLY A 551 7.52 -14.97 34.39
N GLN A 552 8.59 -14.40 34.95
CA GLN A 552 9.21 -13.20 34.42
C GLN A 552 10.69 -13.15 34.74
N ARG A 553 11.46 -12.46 33.90
CA ARG A 553 12.89 -12.25 34.11
C ARG A 553 13.31 -10.86 33.68
N ASP A 554 13.99 -10.17 34.56
CA ASP A 554 14.66 -8.92 34.35
C ASP A 554 16.08 -9.20 33.81
N LEU A 555 16.39 -8.67 32.62
CA LEU A 555 17.67 -8.88 31.96
C LEU A 555 18.60 -7.67 32.02
N GLY A 556 18.29 -6.70 32.87
CA GLY A 556 19.12 -5.53 33.10
C GLY A 556 18.73 -4.30 32.27
N LEU A 557 19.62 -3.31 32.23
CA LEU A 557 19.38 -2.07 31.49
C LEU A 557 19.35 -2.34 29.97
N ALA A 558 18.26 -1.97 29.33
CA ALA A 558 18.05 -2.24 27.90
C ALA A 558 19.04 -1.46 27.02
N GLY A 559 19.18 -0.15 27.24
CA GLY A 559 20.01 0.71 26.42
C GLY A 559 19.64 0.77 24.93
N GLY A 560 18.44 0.28 24.61
CA GLY A 560 17.85 0.18 23.27
C GLY A 560 16.61 -0.70 23.30
N GLU A 561 16.08 -1.08 22.15
CA GLU A 561 14.85 -1.84 22.02
C GLU A 561 15.12 -3.29 21.57
N PRO A 562 14.33 -4.28 22.05
CA PRO A 562 14.36 -5.62 21.51
C PRO A 562 13.70 -5.64 20.11
N ALA A 563 14.35 -6.34 19.17
CA ALA A 563 13.86 -6.50 17.81
C ALA A 563 12.94 -7.72 17.66
N GLY A 564 13.10 -8.76 18.50
CA GLY A 564 12.29 -9.96 18.38
C GLY A 564 12.49 -10.97 19.49
N ILE A 565 11.55 -11.91 19.56
CA ILE A 565 11.60 -13.08 20.43
C ILE A 565 11.20 -14.31 19.60
N SER A 566 11.89 -15.41 19.82
CA SER A 566 11.60 -16.70 19.18
C SER A 566 11.75 -17.83 20.19
N VAL A 567 10.89 -18.84 20.10
CA VAL A 567 10.85 -19.96 21.06
C VAL A 567 10.79 -21.29 20.31
N GLU A 568 11.70 -22.17 20.61
CA GLU A 568 11.76 -23.52 20.02
C GLU A 568 12.47 -24.48 20.97
N ASN A 569 12.05 -25.74 21.03
CA ASN A 569 12.71 -26.82 21.74
C ASN A 569 13.13 -26.50 23.19
N GLY A 570 12.27 -25.77 23.93
CA GLY A 570 12.54 -25.39 25.31
C GLY A 570 13.53 -24.23 25.50
N ARG A 571 13.91 -23.54 24.42
CA ARG A 571 14.76 -22.34 24.46
C ARG A 571 13.97 -21.11 24.03
N VAL A 572 14.23 -19.99 24.68
CA VAL A 572 13.78 -18.66 24.32
C VAL A 572 14.98 -17.85 23.85
N VAL A 573 14.87 -17.26 22.67
CA VAL A 573 15.88 -16.35 22.15
C VAL A 573 15.27 -14.96 22.01
N VAL A 574 15.94 -13.97 22.61
CA VAL A 574 15.62 -12.56 22.50
C VAL A 574 16.79 -11.85 21.83
N SER A 575 16.50 -11.00 20.87
CA SER A 575 17.52 -10.20 20.18
C SER A 575 17.08 -8.75 20.05
N GLY A 576 18.04 -7.85 19.98
CA GLY A 576 17.83 -6.43 19.82
C GLY A 576 19.13 -5.67 19.74
N THR A 577 19.05 -4.35 19.88
CA THR A 577 20.19 -3.44 19.80
C THR A 577 20.34 -2.71 21.11
N SER A 578 21.58 -2.54 21.58
CA SER A 578 21.86 -1.78 22.80
C SER A 578 23.14 -0.94 22.65
N HIS A 579 23.12 0.26 23.20
CA HIS A 579 24.26 1.17 23.27
C HIS A 579 25.07 1.02 24.56
N ASN A 580 24.71 0.06 25.42
CA ASN A 580 25.46 -0.20 26.65
C ASN A 580 25.52 -1.72 26.97
N ALA A 581 26.53 -2.10 27.73
CA ALA A 581 26.77 -3.48 28.17
C ALA A 581 25.97 -3.85 29.45
N GLY A 582 24.86 -3.15 29.77
CA GLY A 582 24.12 -3.31 31.03
C GLY A 582 23.21 -4.53 31.10
N LEU A 583 23.15 -5.35 30.07
CA LEU A 583 22.37 -6.59 30.05
C LEU A 583 23.03 -7.69 30.90
N GLN A 584 22.22 -8.45 31.62
CA GLN A 584 22.62 -9.48 32.56
C GLN A 584 21.83 -10.77 32.28
N ALA A 585 22.32 -11.57 31.36
CA ALA A 585 21.62 -12.77 30.88
C ALA A 585 22.57 -13.96 30.77
N GLY A 586 23.12 -14.39 31.91
CA GLY A 586 23.97 -15.57 31.96
C GLY A 586 25.41 -15.34 31.50
N THR A 587 26.01 -16.34 30.84
CA THR A 587 27.40 -16.31 30.38
C THR A 587 27.53 -15.40 29.15
N ILE A 588 28.41 -14.41 29.23
CA ILE A 588 28.77 -13.57 28.10
C ILE A 588 29.77 -14.35 27.24
N THR A 589 29.36 -14.71 26.03
CA THR A 589 30.20 -15.48 25.08
C THR A 589 31.03 -14.56 24.19
N ARG A 590 30.53 -13.36 23.92
CA ARG A 590 31.24 -12.30 23.22
C ARG A 590 30.83 -10.96 23.85
N ALA A 591 31.80 -10.09 24.10
CA ALA A 591 31.59 -8.82 24.81
C ALA A 591 31.08 -7.71 23.88
N HIS A 592 30.37 -6.77 24.44
CA HIS A 592 29.97 -5.50 23.78
C HIS A 592 31.20 -4.72 23.32
N SER A 593 31.14 -4.11 22.13
CA SER A 593 32.22 -3.34 21.55
C SER A 593 31.70 -2.18 20.69
N GLY A 594 32.19 -0.98 20.90
CA GLY A 594 31.88 0.17 20.06
C GLY A 594 30.67 1.00 20.48
N GLY A 595 29.88 1.44 19.53
CA GLY A 595 28.70 2.31 19.72
C GLY A 595 27.48 1.56 20.17
N THR A 596 26.58 1.21 19.24
CA THR A 596 25.49 0.26 19.48
C THR A 596 25.90 -1.11 18.95
N ASP A 597 25.63 -2.16 19.70
CA ASP A 597 25.83 -3.55 19.27
C ASP A 597 24.51 -4.31 19.26
N ALA A 598 24.41 -5.23 18.34
CA ALA A 598 23.38 -6.26 18.34
C ALA A 598 23.63 -7.24 19.50
N TYR A 599 22.58 -7.70 20.17
CA TYR A 599 22.66 -8.76 21.17
C TYR A 599 21.74 -9.92 20.83
N VAL A 600 22.18 -11.11 21.24
CA VAL A 600 21.38 -12.34 21.25
C VAL A 600 21.45 -12.93 22.65
N ILE A 601 20.29 -13.10 23.26
CA ILE A 601 20.13 -13.71 24.57
C ILE A 601 19.38 -15.02 24.39
N ALA A 602 19.96 -16.14 24.87
CA ALA A 602 19.34 -17.44 24.85
C ALA A 602 19.10 -17.94 26.29
N LEU A 603 17.85 -18.22 26.64
CA LEU A 603 17.39 -18.60 27.97
C LEU A 603 16.63 -19.90 27.91
N ASN A 604 16.44 -20.55 29.10
CA ASN A 604 15.44 -21.60 29.23
C ASN A 604 14.02 -21.04 29.07
N ALA A 605 13.12 -21.84 28.48
CA ALA A 605 11.74 -21.43 28.25
C ALA A 605 10.93 -21.16 29.52
N ASP A 606 11.30 -21.80 30.64
CA ASP A 606 10.70 -21.52 31.96
C ASP A 606 11.20 -20.24 32.62
N LEU A 607 12.14 -19.54 32.00
CA LEU A 607 12.80 -18.32 32.44
C LEU A 607 13.61 -18.48 33.75
N SER A 608 13.83 -19.68 34.22
CA SER A 608 14.74 -19.96 35.35
C SER A 608 16.18 -19.62 34.95
N ALA A 609 16.94 -19.05 35.87
CA ALA A 609 18.37 -18.84 35.67
C ALA A 609 19.13 -20.15 35.52
N SER A 610 19.94 -20.27 34.48
CA SER A 610 20.65 -21.51 34.15
C SER A 610 22.11 -21.19 33.78
N PRO A 611 23.04 -22.15 34.06
CA PRO A 611 24.39 -22.08 33.54
C PRO A 611 24.48 -22.11 32.02
N ASP A 612 23.37 -22.55 31.36
CA ASP A 612 23.27 -22.64 29.91
C ASP A 612 22.70 -21.37 29.29
N ASP A 613 22.38 -20.36 30.08
CA ASP A 613 21.99 -19.06 29.56
C ASP A 613 23.18 -18.34 28.92
N ARG A 614 22.97 -17.71 27.77
CA ARG A 614 24.00 -17.06 26.98
C ARG A 614 23.62 -15.66 26.61
N LEU A 615 24.59 -14.74 26.64
CA LEU A 615 24.53 -13.42 26.06
C LEU A 615 25.68 -13.28 25.05
N THR A 616 25.33 -13.09 23.78
CA THR A 616 26.30 -12.92 22.70
C THR A 616 26.10 -11.55 22.10
N TRP A 617 27.11 -10.71 22.16
CA TRP A 617 27.14 -9.43 21.47
C TRP A 617 27.71 -9.63 20.07
N LEU A 618 27.11 -8.97 19.09
CA LEU A 618 27.50 -9.02 17.69
C LEU A 618 27.67 -7.58 17.22
N GLY A 619 28.90 -7.20 16.96
CA GLY A 619 29.21 -5.82 16.56
C GLY A 619 30.69 -5.58 16.38
N GLY A 620 31.00 -4.35 15.99
CA GLY A 620 32.34 -3.83 15.74
C GLY A 620 32.59 -2.50 16.45
N ALA A 621 33.42 -1.64 15.83
CA ALA A 621 33.70 -0.33 16.37
C ALA A 621 32.62 0.73 16.08
N GLY A 622 31.74 0.46 15.14
CA GLY A 622 30.62 1.33 14.74
C GLY A 622 29.32 1.00 15.46
N ASN A 623 28.23 1.31 14.80
CA ASN A 623 26.87 0.95 15.21
C ASN A 623 26.40 -0.26 14.42
N ASP A 624 25.95 -1.26 15.13
CA ASP A 624 25.46 -2.53 14.61
C ASP A 624 24.02 -2.74 15.09
N ASP A 625 23.09 -2.88 14.15
CA ASP A 625 21.66 -2.98 14.45
C ASP A 625 21.12 -4.35 14.07
N VAL A 626 20.15 -4.86 14.85
CA VAL A 626 19.33 -6.02 14.50
C VAL A 626 17.97 -5.54 14.00
N ALA A 627 17.57 -6.04 12.85
CA ALA A 627 16.24 -5.83 12.32
C ALA A 627 15.26 -6.95 12.73
N ASP A 628 15.68 -8.23 12.69
CA ASP A 628 14.82 -9.35 13.03
C ASP A 628 15.64 -10.59 13.42
N VAL A 629 15.01 -11.52 14.18
CA VAL A 629 15.58 -12.77 14.66
C VAL A 629 14.60 -13.92 14.53
N LYS A 630 15.10 -15.09 14.12
CA LYS A 630 14.34 -16.36 14.12
C LYS A 630 15.18 -17.48 14.70
N LEU A 631 14.54 -18.29 15.54
CA LEU A 631 15.08 -19.59 15.98
C LEU A 631 14.44 -20.66 15.10
N HIS A 632 15.26 -21.44 14.41
CA HIS A 632 14.81 -22.46 13.48
C HIS A 632 15.79 -23.63 13.50
N ASP A 633 15.25 -24.82 13.69
CA ASP A 633 16.03 -26.07 13.81
C ASP A 633 17.19 -25.95 14.79
N GLY A 634 16.92 -25.35 15.97
CA GLY A 634 17.89 -25.17 17.03
C GLY A 634 19.00 -24.15 16.72
N LYS A 635 18.91 -23.39 15.63
CA LYS A 635 19.86 -22.33 15.25
C LYS A 635 19.20 -20.97 15.24
N VAL A 636 19.95 -19.97 15.65
CA VAL A 636 19.51 -18.57 15.62
C VAL A 636 19.97 -17.92 14.32
N TRP A 637 19.01 -17.39 13.59
CA TRP A 637 19.24 -16.55 12.42
C TRP A 637 18.90 -15.12 12.76
N LEU A 638 19.74 -14.17 12.38
CA LEU A 638 19.48 -12.74 12.57
C LEU A 638 20.04 -11.93 11.42
N THR A 639 19.37 -10.80 11.16
CA THR A 639 19.74 -9.83 10.12
C THR A 639 19.68 -8.42 10.64
N GLY A 640 20.41 -7.51 9.99
CA GLY A 640 20.46 -6.11 10.35
C GLY A 640 21.51 -5.32 9.56
N VAL A 641 21.90 -4.18 10.06
CA VAL A 641 22.94 -3.33 9.48
C VAL A 641 24.25 -3.47 10.28
N PHE A 642 25.35 -3.58 9.57
CA PHE A 642 26.66 -3.88 10.16
C PHE A 642 27.62 -2.70 10.07
N ASN A 643 28.29 -2.40 11.19
CA ASN A 643 29.43 -1.47 11.34
C ASN A 643 29.18 -0.07 10.73
N ARG A 644 27.99 0.50 10.99
CA ARG A 644 27.65 1.83 10.54
C ARG A 644 28.42 2.87 11.38
N PRO A 645 29.15 3.85 10.77
CA PRO A 645 29.80 4.91 11.54
C PRO A 645 28.81 5.66 12.45
N ALA A 646 29.24 6.04 13.64
CA ALA A 646 28.37 6.72 14.61
C ALA A 646 27.90 8.11 14.11
N ASP A 647 28.66 8.74 13.22
CA ASP A 647 28.36 10.02 12.58
C ASP A 647 27.74 9.88 11.18
N ALA A 648 27.35 8.67 10.79
CA ALA A 648 26.74 8.40 9.48
C ALA A 648 25.44 9.19 9.28
N LYS A 649 25.32 9.80 8.11
CA LYS A 649 24.15 10.57 7.69
C LYS A 649 23.19 9.71 6.87
N GLU A 650 22.00 10.23 6.69
CA GLU A 650 21.07 9.65 5.73
C GLU A 650 21.69 9.67 4.31
N GLY A 651 21.70 8.51 3.66
CA GLY A 651 22.29 8.34 2.33
C GLY A 651 23.76 7.88 2.33
N ASP A 652 24.42 7.79 3.49
CA ASP A 652 25.72 7.16 3.58
C ASP A 652 25.66 5.64 3.32
N PRO A 653 26.75 5.01 2.84
CA PRO A 653 26.78 3.58 2.59
C PRO A 653 26.39 2.76 3.81
N THR A 654 25.54 1.74 3.60
CA THR A 654 25.14 0.78 4.64
C THR A 654 25.32 -0.64 4.13
N ARG A 655 25.77 -1.53 5.00
CA ARG A 655 25.92 -2.96 4.70
C ARG A 655 24.91 -3.76 5.50
N GLY A 656 24.15 -4.59 4.80
CA GLY A 656 23.30 -5.57 5.44
C GLY A 656 24.10 -6.82 5.82
N TYR A 657 23.66 -7.54 6.82
CA TYR A 657 24.23 -8.84 7.20
C TYR A 657 23.14 -9.87 7.49
N LEU A 658 23.53 -11.15 7.33
CA LEU A 658 22.80 -12.32 7.79
C LEU A 658 23.79 -13.20 8.56
N THR A 659 23.44 -13.55 9.79
CA THR A 659 24.28 -14.34 10.69
C THR A 659 23.51 -15.55 11.21
N ARG A 660 24.18 -16.70 11.29
CA ARG A 660 23.72 -17.89 12.00
C ARG A 660 24.61 -18.17 13.19
N LEU A 661 23.99 -18.45 14.34
CA LEU A 661 24.72 -18.81 15.55
C LEU A 661 24.04 -19.95 16.32
N ASP A 662 24.81 -20.65 17.11
CA ASP A 662 24.35 -21.67 18.02
C ASP A 662 23.92 -21.06 19.36
N PRO A 663 22.64 -21.17 19.77
CA PRO A 663 22.15 -20.55 21.00
C PRO A 663 22.69 -21.18 22.28
N LEU A 664 23.21 -22.39 22.25
CA LEU A 664 23.76 -23.08 23.43
C LEU A 664 25.19 -22.66 23.74
N THR A 665 25.94 -22.37 22.70
CA THR A 665 27.37 -22.01 22.83
C THR A 665 27.62 -20.51 22.62
N GLY A 666 26.69 -19.80 21.94
CA GLY A 666 26.90 -18.43 21.48
C GLY A 666 27.87 -18.32 20.31
N ALA A 667 28.29 -19.45 19.74
CA ALA A 667 29.24 -19.46 18.63
C ALA A 667 28.56 -19.02 17.33
N VAL A 668 29.20 -18.05 16.65
CA VAL A 668 28.79 -17.65 15.30
C VAL A 668 29.28 -18.73 14.34
N GLU A 669 28.38 -19.41 13.68
CA GLU A 669 28.68 -20.50 12.75
C GLU A 669 28.92 -19.98 11.33
N TRP A 670 28.20 -18.93 10.93
CA TRP A 670 28.26 -18.39 9.60
C TRP A 670 27.78 -16.92 9.60
N THR A 671 28.41 -16.09 8.78
CA THR A 671 28.02 -14.69 8.55
C THR A 671 28.28 -14.31 7.10
N ARG A 672 27.32 -13.62 6.51
CA ARG A 672 27.46 -12.96 5.22
C ARG A 672 27.00 -11.51 5.33
N ASP A 673 27.78 -10.60 4.74
CA ASP A 673 27.43 -9.21 4.59
C ASP A 673 27.39 -8.82 3.11
N TRP A 674 26.59 -7.80 2.80
CA TRP A 674 26.44 -7.30 1.43
C TRP A 674 26.18 -5.79 1.40
N ALA A 675 26.55 -5.17 0.28
CA ALA A 675 26.11 -3.83 -0.08
C ALA A 675 24.88 -3.95 -1.00
N GLY A 676 23.85 -3.16 -0.78
CA GLY A 676 22.70 -3.08 -1.69
C GLY A 676 22.99 -2.19 -2.89
N ASP A 677 22.00 -1.98 -3.75
CA ASP A 677 22.07 -1.03 -4.86
C ASP A 677 22.47 0.36 -4.36
N GLY A 678 23.45 1.00 -5.03
CA GLY A 678 23.97 2.29 -4.62
C GLY A 678 24.65 2.30 -3.25
N ASP A 679 25.25 1.18 -2.85
CA ASP A 679 25.88 0.97 -1.53
C ASP A 679 24.93 1.11 -0.33
N GLN A 680 23.63 0.88 -0.54
CA GLN A 680 22.60 0.97 0.50
C GLN A 680 21.95 -0.42 0.68
N ALA A 681 22.13 -1.03 1.83
CA ALA A 681 21.44 -2.25 2.27
C ALA A 681 20.88 -2.02 3.67
N ARG A 682 19.55 -2.13 3.82
CA ARG A 682 18.84 -1.96 5.09
C ARG A 682 17.86 -3.11 5.29
N PRO A 683 18.33 -4.26 5.80
CA PRO A 683 17.45 -5.36 6.18
C PRO A 683 16.37 -4.90 7.15
N ALA A 684 15.14 -5.35 6.92
CA ALA A 684 13.97 -5.00 7.73
C ALA A 684 13.37 -6.22 8.42
N THR A 685 13.29 -7.37 7.72
CA THR A 685 12.68 -8.58 8.26
C THR A 685 13.39 -9.84 7.79
N LEU A 686 13.20 -10.92 8.54
CA LEU A 686 13.80 -12.23 8.31
C LEU A 686 12.73 -13.33 8.41
N ALA A 687 12.74 -14.27 7.47
CA ALA A 687 11.97 -15.50 7.59
C ALA A 687 12.82 -16.72 7.19
N VAL A 688 12.68 -17.80 7.91
CA VAL A 688 13.31 -19.09 7.56
C VAL A 688 12.21 -20.05 7.11
N ALA A 689 12.34 -20.58 5.91
CA ALA A 689 11.37 -21.47 5.29
C ALA A 689 11.98 -22.86 5.16
N SER A 690 11.39 -23.82 5.83
CA SER A 690 11.74 -25.23 5.66
C SER A 690 11.42 -25.68 4.24
N ASN A 691 12.31 -26.50 3.68
CA ASN A 691 12.09 -27.11 2.37
C ASN A 691 11.81 -26.11 1.24
N ALA A 692 12.40 -24.91 1.27
CA ALA A 692 12.12 -23.84 0.32
C ALA A 692 13.18 -23.67 -0.77
N ALA A 693 14.27 -24.43 -0.76
CA ALA A 693 15.35 -24.36 -1.74
C ALA A 693 15.58 -25.69 -2.45
N GLY A 694 16.01 -25.64 -3.73
CA GLY A 694 16.37 -26.80 -4.50
C GLY A 694 16.31 -26.65 -6.02
N VAL A 695 16.02 -27.74 -6.71
CA VAL A 695 15.94 -27.79 -8.18
C VAL A 695 14.85 -26.88 -8.72
N LEU A 696 13.69 -26.86 -8.07
CA LEU A 696 12.55 -26.03 -8.52
C LEU A 696 12.91 -24.54 -8.56
N ASP A 697 13.72 -24.06 -7.62
CA ASP A 697 14.16 -22.66 -7.61
C ASP A 697 15.05 -22.31 -8.82
N ARG A 698 15.89 -23.23 -9.26
CA ARG A 698 16.70 -23.03 -10.46
C ARG A 698 15.83 -22.90 -11.72
N LEU A 699 14.68 -23.58 -11.71
CA LEU A 699 13.72 -23.58 -12.79
C LEU A 699 12.69 -22.45 -12.65
N GLY A 700 12.73 -21.68 -11.55
CA GLY A 700 11.73 -20.66 -11.25
C GLY A 700 10.33 -21.24 -11.01
N LEU A 701 10.20 -22.53 -10.74
CA LEU A 701 8.95 -23.20 -10.47
C LEU A 701 8.64 -23.16 -8.96
N PRO A 702 7.39 -22.80 -8.57
CA PRO A 702 7.00 -22.82 -7.16
C PRO A 702 6.83 -24.23 -6.65
N ARG A 703 6.93 -24.42 -5.36
CA ARG A 703 6.53 -25.67 -4.69
C ARG A 703 5.03 -25.69 -4.45
N GLY A 704 4.48 -26.90 -4.33
CA GLY A 704 3.07 -27.07 -4.09
C GLY A 704 2.19 -26.71 -5.29
N GLU A 705 0.94 -26.43 -5.04
CA GLU A 705 -0.02 -26.12 -6.09
C GLU A 705 0.24 -24.72 -6.67
N ILE A 706 0.19 -24.63 -7.99
CA ILE A 706 0.15 -23.33 -8.66
C ILE A 706 -1.24 -22.75 -8.42
N ALA A 707 -1.32 -21.60 -7.77
CA ALA A 707 -2.54 -20.81 -7.72
C ALA A 707 -2.83 -20.30 -9.13
N GLN A 708 -3.76 -20.95 -9.81
CA GLN A 708 -4.15 -20.58 -11.18
C GLN A 708 -5.33 -19.60 -11.21
N THR A 709 -6.07 -19.53 -10.11
CA THR A 709 -7.30 -18.75 -10.04
C THR A 709 -7.21 -17.77 -8.88
N ASP A 710 -7.07 -16.51 -9.19
CA ASP A 710 -7.47 -15.48 -8.26
C ASP A 710 -9.00 -15.39 -8.27
N SER A 711 -9.59 -15.15 -7.11
CA SER A 711 -11.04 -14.98 -7.03
C SER A 711 -11.48 -13.80 -7.89
N ARG A 712 -12.51 -14.00 -8.72
CA ARG A 712 -13.15 -12.90 -9.47
C ARG A 712 -14.02 -12.01 -8.59
N ARG A 713 -14.29 -12.44 -7.36
CA ARG A 713 -15.11 -11.65 -6.42
C ARG A 713 -14.29 -10.49 -5.90
N LEU A 714 -14.89 -9.32 -5.92
CA LEU A 714 -14.22 -8.09 -5.49
C LEU A 714 -13.76 -8.15 -4.02
N VAL A 715 -14.59 -8.71 -3.16
CA VAL A 715 -14.31 -8.82 -1.72
C VAL A 715 -13.17 -9.79 -1.40
N ASP A 716 -12.86 -10.73 -2.28
CA ASP A 716 -11.76 -11.68 -2.10
C ASP A 716 -10.43 -11.12 -2.66
N ALA A 717 -10.51 -10.29 -3.70
CA ALA A 717 -9.36 -9.81 -4.47
C ALA A 717 -8.93 -8.38 -4.14
N THR A 718 -9.70 -7.65 -3.35
CA THR A 718 -9.46 -6.21 -3.08
C THR A 718 -9.74 -5.87 -1.62
N SER A 719 -9.51 -4.64 -1.22
CA SER A 719 -9.87 -4.11 0.11
C SER A 719 -11.37 -3.83 0.28
N LEU A 720 -12.20 -4.09 -0.74
CA LEU A 720 -13.66 -3.93 -0.65
C LEU A 720 -14.27 -4.94 0.29
N ARG A 721 -15.28 -4.51 1.04
CA ARG A 721 -16.07 -5.36 1.95
C ARG A 721 -17.53 -5.35 1.56
N PRO A 722 -18.29 -6.40 1.89
CA PRO A 722 -19.74 -6.39 1.71
C PRO A 722 -20.38 -5.22 2.46
N GLY A 723 -21.19 -4.43 1.78
CA GLY A 723 -21.83 -3.23 2.31
C GLY A 723 -21.07 -1.93 2.06
N ASP A 724 -19.82 -1.96 1.56
CA ASP A 724 -19.16 -0.77 1.04
C ASP A 724 -19.99 -0.18 -0.09
N ARG A 725 -20.06 1.15 -0.18
CA ARG A 725 -20.93 1.84 -1.12
C ARG A 725 -20.38 3.18 -1.58
N PHE A 726 -20.90 3.64 -2.68
CA PHE A 726 -20.79 5.01 -3.15
C PHE A 726 -22.11 5.43 -3.80
N PHE A 727 -22.25 6.69 -4.15
CA PHE A 727 -23.49 7.21 -4.69
C PHE A 727 -23.30 7.80 -6.08
N ILE A 728 -24.34 7.66 -6.91
CA ILE A 728 -24.41 8.25 -8.25
C ILE A 728 -25.60 9.21 -8.28
N THR A 729 -25.31 10.45 -8.69
CA THR A 729 -26.33 11.51 -8.78
C THR A 729 -26.34 12.08 -10.21
N PRO A 730 -27.51 12.40 -10.79
CA PRO A 730 -27.59 13.12 -12.05
C PRO A 730 -26.87 14.49 -11.95
N PRO A 731 -26.34 15.04 -13.05
CA PRO A 731 -25.55 16.28 -13.00
C PRO A 731 -26.36 17.52 -12.57
N GLY A 732 -27.65 17.55 -12.83
CA GLY A 732 -28.55 18.67 -12.46
C GLY A 732 -29.13 18.58 -11.05
N GLY A 733 -28.57 17.73 -10.19
CA GLY A 733 -29.16 17.42 -8.89
C GLY A 733 -30.17 16.28 -8.97
N GLY A 734 -30.75 15.88 -7.84
CA GLY A 734 -31.74 14.81 -7.77
C GLY A 734 -31.37 13.75 -6.73
N ARG A 735 -32.11 12.67 -6.70
CA ARG A 735 -31.91 11.61 -5.73
C ARG A 735 -30.62 10.85 -6.02
N ALA A 736 -29.71 10.80 -5.04
CA ALA A 736 -28.54 9.95 -5.08
C ALA A 736 -28.93 8.46 -5.02
N VAL A 737 -28.42 7.66 -5.92
CA VAL A 737 -28.61 6.21 -5.95
C VAL A 737 -27.36 5.53 -5.43
N ALA A 738 -27.50 4.69 -4.40
CA ALA A 738 -26.39 3.94 -3.82
C ALA A 738 -25.99 2.76 -4.73
N VAL A 739 -24.69 2.62 -4.95
CA VAL A 739 -24.08 1.40 -5.52
C VAL A 739 -23.40 0.69 -4.36
N THR A 740 -23.95 -0.44 -3.94
CA THR A 740 -23.47 -1.22 -2.79
C THR A 740 -22.75 -2.47 -3.28
N ILE A 741 -21.63 -2.78 -2.66
CA ILE A 741 -20.83 -3.99 -2.91
C ILE A 741 -21.47 -5.16 -2.17
N ASP A 742 -21.77 -6.23 -2.89
CA ASP A 742 -22.25 -7.49 -2.33
C ASP A 742 -21.13 -8.54 -2.29
N ALA A 743 -21.24 -9.53 -1.40
CA ALA A 743 -20.24 -10.57 -1.22
C ALA A 743 -19.92 -11.39 -2.50
N ARG A 744 -20.80 -11.37 -3.49
CA ARG A 744 -20.60 -12.09 -4.76
C ARG A 744 -20.30 -11.18 -5.95
N ASP A 745 -20.05 -9.90 -5.71
CA ASP A 745 -19.80 -8.96 -6.80
C ASP A 745 -18.47 -9.24 -7.50
N THR A 746 -18.53 -9.11 -8.81
CA THR A 746 -17.40 -9.09 -9.74
C THR A 746 -17.32 -7.73 -10.42
N LEU A 747 -16.23 -7.43 -11.15
CA LEU A 747 -16.16 -6.21 -11.96
C LEU A 747 -17.35 -6.10 -12.95
N GLN A 748 -17.77 -7.21 -13.54
CA GLN A 748 -18.89 -7.24 -14.48
C GLN A 748 -20.25 -6.96 -13.79
N SER A 749 -20.48 -7.49 -12.59
CA SER A 749 -21.71 -7.19 -11.85
C SER A 749 -21.70 -5.74 -11.34
N LEU A 750 -20.55 -5.24 -10.89
CA LEU A 750 -20.39 -3.85 -10.48
C LEU A 750 -20.61 -2.88 -11.65
N ALA A 751 -20.09 -3.19 -12.84
CA ALA A 751 -20.33 -2.40 -14.06
C ALA A 751 -21.83 -2.23 -14.32
N ARG A 752 -22.60 -3.32 -14.27
CA ARG A 752 -24.07 -3.28 -14.45
C ARG A 752 -24.78 -2.49 -13.36
N LYS A 753 -24.32 -2.57 -12.10
CA LYS A 753 -24.86 -1.78 -10.99
C LYS A 753 -24.64 -0.28 -11.22
N ILE A 754 -23.43 0.12 -11.67
CA ILE A 754 -23.10 1.52 -11.99
C ILE A 754 -23.97 2.03 -13.15
N GLU A 755 -24.08 1.28 -14.24
CA GLU A 755 -24.93 1.65 -15.39
C GLU A 755 -26.41 1.79 -14.97
N GLY A 756 -26.91 0.87 -14.16
CA GLY A 756 -28.28 0.91 -13.63
C GLY A 756 -28.49 2.12 -12.70
N ALA A 757 -27.60 2.34 -11.75
CA ALA A 757 -27.68 3.46 -10.82
C ALA A 757 -27.57 4.83 -11.51
N SER A 758 -26.84 4.90 -12.63
CA SER A 758 -26.72 6.10 -13.46
C SER A 758 -27.94 6.34 -14.38
N LEU A 759 -28.95 5.44 -14.35
CA LEU A 759 -30.07 5.43 -15.30
C LEU A 759 -29.60 5.44 -16.77
N GLY A 760 -28.54 4.70 -17.05
CA GLY A 760 -27.94 4.58 -18.38
C GLY A 760 -27.23 5.86 -18.87
N ARG A 761 -26.88 6.79 -18.00
CA ARG A 761 -26.06 7.97 -18.33
C ARG A 761 -24.59 7.64 -18.48
N LEU A 762 -24.11 6.65 -17.73
CA LEU A 762 -22.76 6.16 -17.82
C LEU A 762 -22.69 4.86 -18.62
N ARG A 763 -21.55 4.67 -19.29
CA ARG A 763 -21.12 3.42 -19.92
C ARG A 763 -19.94 2.91 -19.13
N VAL A 764 -20.01 1.65 -18.74
CA VAL A 764 -18.94 1.02 -17.95
C VAL A 764 -18.40 -0.18 -18.71
N THR A 765 -17.11 -0.19 -18.95
CA THR A 765 -16.43 -1.29 -19.63
C THR A 765 -15.43 -1.96 -18.69
N VAL A 766 -15.34 -3.27 -18.75
CA VAL A 766 -14.31 -4.07 -18.09
C VAL A 766 -13.30 -4.44 -19.16
N ALA A 767 -12.09 -3.92 -19.05
CA ALA A 767 -11.02 -4.15 -20.00
C ALA A 767 -9.80 -4.82 -19.34
N ALA A 768 -9.19 -5.74 -20.07
CA ALA A 768 -7.90 -6.30 -19.69
C ALA A 768 -6.79 -5.25 -19.93
N GLU A 769 -5.80 -5.20 -19.04
CA GLU A 769 -4.66 -4.33 -19.17
C GLU A 769 -3.55 -5.04 -19.97
N GLY A 770 -2.89 -4.32 -20.89
CA GLY A 770 -1.76 -4.86 -21.66
C GLY A 770 -2.11 -5.69 -22.88
N ALA A 771 -3.39 -5.82 -23.27
CA ALA A 771 -3.77 -6.49 -24.51
C ALA A 771 -3.17 -5.72 -25.73
N LYS A 772 -2.19 -6.33 -26.39
CA LYS A 772 -1.69 -5.83 -27.68
C LYS A 772 -2.65 -6.30 -28.78
N ALA A 773 -2.94 -5.41 -29.74
CA ALA A 773 -3.93 -5.68 -30.80
C ALA A 773 -3.57 -6.88 -31.70
N ASP A 774 -2.31 -7.31 -31.72
CA ASP A 774 -1.80 -8.37 -32.59
C ASP A 774 -1.27 -9.61 -31.85
N SER A 775 -1.57 -9.76 -30.55
CA SER A 775 -1.10 -10.90 -29.76
C SER A 775 -2.08 -12.09 -29.85
N ASP A 776 -1.53 -13.30 -29.72
CA ASP A 776 -2.34 -14.53 -29.65
C ASP A 776 -3.33 -14.41 -28.46
N PRO A 777 -4.65 -14.58 -28.69
CA PRO A 777 -5.66 -14.50 -27.63
C PRO A 777 -5.39 -15.42 -26.43
N ALA A 778 -4.69 -16.53 -26.64
CA ALA A 778 -4.27 -17.45 -25.57
C ALA A 778 -3.15 -16.85 -24.71
N LEU A 779 -2.24 -16.09 -25.32
CA LEU A 779 -1.16 -15.36 -24.67
C LEU A 779 -1.66 -14.09 -24.00
N ASP A 780 -2.55 -13.35 -24.65
CA ASP A 780 -3.22 -12.18 -24.08
C ASP A 780 -3.98 -12.52 -22.79
N SER A 781 -4.60 -13.69 -22.71
CA SER A 781 -5.26 -14.14 -21.49
C SER A 781 -4.31 -14.37 -20.33
N THR A 782 -3.02 -14.51 -20.60
CA THR A 782 -1.96 -14.87 -19.65
C THR A 782 -1.26 -13.66 -19.05
N PHE A 783 -0.92 -12.69 -19.92
CA PHE A 783 -0.15 -11.50 -19.51
C PHE A 783 -1.02 -10.31 -19.14
N ALA A 784 -2.18 -10.21 -19.75
CA ALA A 784 -3.20 -9.23 -19.41
C ALA A 784 -4.06 -9.70 -18.23
N GLY A 785 -3.41 -10.31 -17.23
CA GLY A 785 -4.10 -10.90 -16.09
C GLY A 785 -4.93 -9.92 -15.25
N LEU A 786 -4.75 -8.61 -15.44
CA LEU A 786 -5.42 -7.58 -14.67
C LEU A 786 -6.58 -6.98 -15.47
N GLN A 787 -7.76 -6.92 -14.86
CA GLN A 787 -8.95 -6.27 -15.40
C GLN A 787 -9.30 -5.05 -14.57
N ARG A 788 -9.66 -3.96 -15.24
CA ARG A 788 -10.08 -2.69 -14.61
C ARG A 788 -11.43 -2.25 -15.16
N LEU A 789 -12.15 -1.44 -14.36
CA LEU A 789 -13.31 -0.72 -14.84
C LEU A 789 -12.88 0.60 -15.48
N SER A 790 -13.48 0.91 -16.62
CA SER A 790 -13.45 2.23 -17.24
C SER A 790 -14.86 2.78 -17.32
N ILE A 791 -15.08 3.97 -16.81
CA ILE A 791 -16.36 4.64 -16.69
C ILE A 791 -16.33 5.93 -17.52
N ALA A 792 -17.21 6.09 -18.46
CA ALA A 792 -17.37 7.28 -19.29
C ALA A 792 -18.84 7.65 -19.41
N ALA A 793 -19.15 8.88 -19.80
CA ALA A 793 -20.50 9.22 -20.17
C ALA A 793 -20.91 8.43 -21.43
N ARG A 794 -22.16 8.05 -21.51
CA ARG A 794 -22.74 7.45 -22.72
C ARG A 794 -22.94 8.57 -23.77
N ASP A 795 -22.68 8.25 -25.02
CA ASP A 795 -22.85 9.20 -26.13
C ASP A 795 -24.22 9.89 -26.09
N GLY A 796 -24.23 11.20 -26.22
CA GLY A 796 -25.44 12.04 -26.14
C GLY A 796 -26.08 12.15 -24.75
N ARG A 797 -25.33 11.79 -23.67
CA ARG A 797 -25.77 11.96 -22.28
C ARG A 797 -24.84 12.88 -21.51
N GLU A 798 -25.41 13.65 -20.58
CA GLU A 798 -24.67 14.61 -19.75
C GLU A 798 -23.69 13.99 -18.74
N GLY A 799 -23.71 12.69 -18.57
CA GLY A 799 -22.89 12.02 -17.55
C GLY A 799 -23.54 11.97 -16.16
N ALA A 800 -22.72 11.77 -15.11
CA ALA A 800 -23.19 11.68 -13.73
C ALA A 800 -22.10 12.09 -12.72
N VAL A 801 -22.51 12.43 -11.49
CA VAL A 801 -21.63 12.73 -10.37
C VAL A 801 -21.47 11.51 -9.48
N LEU A 802 -20.23 11.09 -9.22
CA LEU A 802 -19.88 10.07 -8.26
C LEU A 802 -19.56 10.72 -6.92
N THR A 803 -20.18 10.25 -5.86
CA THR A 803 -19.95 10.76 -4.49
C THR A 803 -19.52 9.61 -3.59
N SER A 804 -18.47 9.85 -2.80
CA SER A 804 -17.94 8.89 -1.82
C SER A 804 -19.00 8.40 -0.85
N GLY A 805 -18.84 7.17 -0.40
CA GLY A 805 -19.59 6.57 0.69
C GLY A 805 -19.25 7.18 2.06
N GLU A 806 -19.73 6.54 3.10
CA GLU A 806 -19.37 6.91 4.48
C GLU A 806 -17.91 6.51 4.77
N PRO A 807 -17.20 7.23 5.66
CA PRO A 807 -15.87 6.83 6.11
C PRO A 807 -15.85 5.37 6.56
N GLY A 808 -14.83 4.60 6.13
CA GLY A 808 -14.71 3.17 6.37
C GLY A 808 -15.60 2.26 5.51
N ARG A 809 -16.59 2.83 4.77
CA ARG A 809 -17.44 2.13 3.78
C ARG A 809 -17.41 2.75 2.39
N ASP A 810 -16.43 3.56 2.09
CA ASP A 810 -16.31 4.18 0.78
C ASP A 810 -15.72 3.20 -0.24
N ALA A 811 -16.56 2.73 -1.15
CA ALA A 811 -16.10 1.85 -2.22
C ALA A 811 -15.31 2.58 -3.31
N LEU A 812 -15.46 3.92 -3.48
CA LEU A 812 -14.65 4.66 -4.47
C LEU A 812 -13.17 4.64 -4.12
N ALA A 813 -12.83 4.88 -2.84
CA ALA A 813 -11.44 4.85 -2.39
C ALA A 813 -10.82 3.46 -2.64
N ALA A 814 -11.50 2.38 -2.21
CA ALA A 814 -11.03 1.01 -2.43
C ALA A 814 -10.92 0.60 -3.91
N LEU A 815 -11.70 1.20 -4.79
CA LEU A 815 -11.61 1.02 -6.24
C LEU A 815 -10.56 1.94 -6.88
N GLY A 816 -10.03 2.93 -6.14
CA GLY A 816 -9.15 3.95 -6.69
C GLY A 816 -9.85 4.86 -7.71
N LEU A 817 -11.16 5.06 -7.54
CA LEU A 817 -11.95 6.01 -8.32
C LEU A 817 -12.04 7.34 -7.58
N SER A 818 -11.84 8.43 -8.30
CA SER A 818 -12.05 9.77 -7.75
C SER A 818 -13.54 10.10 -7.69
N ALA A 819 -14.00 10.64 -6.57
CA ALA A 819 -15.29 11.30 -6.51
C ALA A 819 -15.30 12.52 -7.46
N GLY A 820 -16.43 12.79 -8.11
CA GLY A 820 -16.56 13.91 -8.99
C GLY A 820 -17.48 13.64 -10.17
N PHE A 821 -17.41 14.50 -11.17
CA PHE A 821 -18.24 14.44 -12.36
C PHE A 821 -17.54 13.63 -13.47
N ILE A 822 -18.26 12.67 -14.01
CA ILE A 822 -17.87 11.97 -15.23
C ILE A 822 -18.83 12.36 -16.33
N GLY A 823 -18.31 13.08 -17.33
CA GLY A 823 -19.14 13.57 -18.41
C GLY A 823 -18.33 14.22 -19.53
N PRO A 824 -19.00 14.52 -20.67
CA PRO A 824 -18.36 15.22 -21.76
C PRO A 824 -17.89 16.62 -21.30
N THR A 825 -16.86 17.11 -21.95
CA THR A 825 -16.51 18.54 -21.85
C THR A 825 -17.72 19.34 -22.35
N ALA A 826 -18.17 20.37 -21.62
CA ALA A 826 -19.35 21.15 -21.99
C ALA A 826 -19.21 21.67 -23.41
N GLY A 827 -20.23 21.46 -24.23
CA GLY A 827 -20.39 22.10 -25.55
C GLY A 827 -20.74 23.57 -25.44
N GLU A 828 -20.81 24.28 -26.55
CA GLU A 828 -21.29 25.68 -26.59
C GLU A 828 -22.73 25.76 -26.09
N GLY A 829 -22.98 26.57 -25.04
CA GLY A 829 -24.30 26.79 -24.46
C GLY A 829 -24.65 25.90 -23.27
N GLU A 830 -23.78 24.97 -22.86
CA GLU A 830 -23.98 24.14 -21.66
C GLU A 830 -23.28 24.72 -20.44
N ALA A 831 -23.84 24.52 -19.23
CA ALA A 831 -23.21 24.89 -17.97
C ALA A 831 -21.89 24.14 -17.77
N LYS A 832 -20.78 24.89 -17.72
CA LYS A 832 -19.45 24.33 -17.54
C LYS A 832 -19.26 23.78 -16.13
N THR A 833 -18.78 22.56 -16.01
CA THR A 833 -18.55 21.91 -14.71
C THR A 833 -17.12 22.14 -14.22
N PHE A 834 -16.98 22.55 -12.96
CA PHE A 834 -15.73 22.80 -12.26
C PHE A 834 -15.60 21.86 -11.06
N GLY A 835 -14.50 21.14 -10.98
CA GLY A 835 -14.17 20.28 -9.86
C GLY A 835 -13.28 20.99 -8.85
N LEU A 836 -13.61 20.89 -7.57
CA LEU A 836 -12.79 21.42 -6.48
C LEU A 836 -11.57 20.54 -6.20
N GLY A 837 -11.60 19.24 -6.56
CA GLY A 837 -10.52 18.28 -6.28
C GLY A 837 -10.28 18.07 -4.79
N LEU A 838 -11.32 18.19 -3.95
CA LEU A 838 -11.26 18.04 -2.51
C LEU A 838 -11.70 16.62 -2.09
N PRO A 839 -10.76 15.70 -1.82
CA PRO A 839 -11.09 14.40 -1.26
C PRO A 839 -11.58 14.55 0.19
N ARG A 840 -12.43 13.64 0.64
CA ARG A 840 -12.99 13.66 2.01
C ARG A 840 -11.99 13.25 3.09
N ASN A 841 -10.90 12.61 2.72
CA ASN A 841 -9.87 12.08 3.61
C ASN A 841 -8.68 13.02 3.83
N LEU A 842 -8.81 14.31 3.50
CA LEU A 842 -7.78 15.30 3.85
C LEU A 842 -7.64 15.36 5.38
N THR A 843 -6.41 15.33 5.87
CA THR A 843 -6.09 15.33 7.29
C THR A 843 -5.10 16.43 7.65
N LEU A 844 -5.11 16.84 8.92
CA LEU A 844 -4.15 17.77 9.52
C LEU A 844 -3.22 17.07 10.53
N ALA A 845 -3.11 15.75 10.45
CA ALA A 845 -2.45 14.93 11.47
C ALA A 845 -0.93 15.19 11.60
N ASN A 846 -0.27 15.62 10.53
CA ASN A 846 1.16 15.93 10.52
C ASN A 846 1.46 17.09 9.56
N ALA A 847 2.71 17.57 9.57
CA ALA A 847 3.12 18.74 8.78
C ALA A 847 2.94 18.55 7.26
N ASP A 848 3.21 17.35 6.74
CA ASP A 848 3.07 17.06 5.31
C ASP A 848 1.59 16.99 4.90
N ALA A 849 0.76 16.37 5.73
CA ALA A 849 -0.69 16.32 5.53
C ALA A 849 -1.29 17.74 5.56
N VAL A 850 -0.87 18.60 6.49
CA VAL A 850 -1.29 20.00 6.54
C VAL A 850 -0.88 20.75 5.29
N LYS A 851 0.34 20.57 4.80
CA LYS A 851 0.82 21.16 3.55
C LYS A 851 -0.01 20.69 2.37
N ALA A 852 -0.23 19.38 2.23
CA ALA A 852 -1.06 18.80 1.17
C ALA A 852 -2.51 19.31 1.21
N ALA A 853 -3.11 19.42 2.41
CA ALA A 853 -4.44 19.98 2.58
C ALA A 853 -4.50 21.46 2.13
N GLY A 854 -3.50 22.26 2.49
CA GLY A 854 -3.37 23.66 2.06
C GLY A 854 -3.27 23.80 0.52
N GLU A 855 -2.44 23.00 -0.12
CA GLU A 855 -2.29 22.97 -1.59
C GLU A 855 -3.61 22.60 -2.29
N ARG A 856 -4.33 21.59 -1.78
CA ARG A 856 -5.65 21.20 -2.31
C ARG A 856 -6.70 22.29 -2.15
N LEU A 857 -6.74 22.96 -1.00
CA LEU A 857 -7.66 24.08 -0.76
C LEU A 857 -7.36 25.27 -1.67
N GLN A 858 -6.08 25.59 -1.91
CA GLN A 858 -5.69 26.65 -2.85
C GLN A 858 -6.10 26.31 -4.29
N ALA A 859 -5.93 25.06 -4.71
CA ALA A 859 -6.38 24.58 -6.02
C ALA A 859 -7.92 24.68 -6.15
N ALA A 860 -8.67 24.30 -5.12
CA ALA A 860 -10.11 24.42 -5.07
C ALA A 860 -10.59 25.87 -5.16
N MET A 861 -9.96 26.78 -4.43
CA MET A 861 -10.24 28.23 -4.52
C MET A 861 -9.92 28.80 -5.91
N LYS A 862 -8.88 28.25 -6.58
CA LYS A 862 -8.60 28.59 -7.98
C LYS A 862 -9.74 28.14 -8.90
N ALA A 863 -10.28 26.91 -8.72
CA ALA A 863 -11.41 26.42 -9.52
C ALA A 863 -12.65 27.30 -9.38
N ILE A 864 -12.92 27.85 -8.18
CA ILE A 864 -14.01 28.81 -7.98
C ILE A 864 -13.76 30.12 -8.74
N ARG A 865 -12.52 30.61 -8.74
CA ARG A 865 -12.15 31.80 -9.53
C ARG A 865 -12.29 31.56 -11.02
N ASP A 866 -12.00 30.37 -11.49
CA ASP A 866 -12.17 29.98 -12.90
C ASP A 866 -13.66 29.88 -13.26
N ALA A 867 -14.52 29.35 -12.35
CA ALA A 867 -15.98 29.36 -12.50
C ALA A 867 -16.54 30.78 -12.55
N TYR A 868 -16.08 31.65 -11.67
CA TYR A 868 -16.44 33.07 -11.70
C TYR A 868 -16.08 33.74 -13.04
N ARG A 869 -14.89 33.44 -13.60
CA ARG A 869 -14.49 33.94 -14.92
C ARG A 869 -15.38 33.40 -16.04
N ALA A 870 -15.86 32.17 -15.92
CA ALA A 870 -16.78 31.59 -16.90
C ALA A 870 -18.16 32.28 -16.88
N LEU A 871 -18.62 32.75 -15.72
CA LEU A 871 -19.81 33.60 -15.61
C LEU A 871 -19.59 35.02 -16.21
N ASN A 872 -18.33 35.45 -16.33
CA ASN A 872 -17.92 36.75 -16.83
C ASN A 872 -16.88 36.57 -17.96
N PRO A 873 -17.28 36.08 -19.12
CA PRO A 873 -16.35 36.00 -20.24
C PRO A 873 -15.89 37.38 -20.61
N VAL A 874 -14.61 37.68 -20.39
CA VAL A 874 -14.04 38.96 -20.87
C VAL A 874 -13.96 38.82 -22.38
N ASP A 875 -14.64 39.71 -23.09
CA ASP A 875 -14.54 39.79 -24.55
C ASP A 875 -13.05 40.02 -24.91
N PRO A 876 -12.41 39.12 -25.62
CA PRO A 876 -11.01 39.31 -26.01
C PRO A 876 -10.78 40.56 -26.84
N ALA A 877 -11.82 41.08 -27.51
CA ALA A 877 -11.80 42.36 -28.22
C ALA A 877 -11.80 43.57 -27.28
N ALA A 878 -12.43 43.48 -26.11
CA ALA A 878 -12.44 44.55 -25.12
C ALA A 878 -11.12 44.70 -24.35
N SER A 879 -10.33 43.65 -24.25
CA SER A 879 -8.98 43.69 -23.66
C SER A 879 -7.91 44.25 -24.60
N ALA A 880 -8.20 44.38 -25.89
CA ALA A 880 -7.28 44.89 -26.90
C ALA A 880 -7.21 46.42 -27.01
N THR A 881 -7.96 47.18 -26.19
CA THR A 881 -7.97 48.66 -26.21
C THR A 881 -6.86 49.30 -25.36
N GLY A 882 -6.02 48.55 -24.74
CA GLY A 882 -4.78 49.05 -24.13
C GLY A 882 -3.64 49.07 -25.15
N ALA A 883 -2.92 50.19 -25.27
CA ALA A 883 -1.71 50.23 -26.11
C ALA A 883 -0.77 49.05 -25.73
N ALA A 884 -0.37 48.24 -26.75
CA ALA A 884 0.52 47.13 -26.51
C ALA A 884 1.77 47.61 -25.75
N PRO A 885 2.24 46.87 -24.74
CA PRO A 885 3.44 47.27 -24.02
C PRO A 885 4.59 47.57 -24.99
N ALA A 886 5.33 48.64 -24.75
CA ALA A 886 6.36 49.14 -25.66
C ALA A 886 7.40 48.08 -26.09
N TYR A 887 7.66 47.09 -25.25
CA TYR A 887 8.55 45.98 -25.57
C TYR A 887 7.98 44.97 -26.61
N LEU A 888 6.64 44.74 -26.59
CA LEU A 888 5.97 43.86 -27.56
C LEU A 888 5.89 44.58 -28.93
N THR A 889 5.63 45.91 -28.94
CA THR A 889 5.66 46.68 -30.16
C THR A 889 7.06 46.73 -30.76
N ALA A 890 8.11 46.83 -29.94
CA ALA A 890 9.50 46.75 -30.39
C ALA A 890 9.87 45.35 -30.88
N GLN A 891 9.38 44.30 -30.28
CA GLN A 891 9.59 42.91 -30.75
C GLN A 891 8.93 42.66 -32.14
N ILE A 892 7.67 43.10 -32.29
CA ILE A 892 6.93 42.96 -33.55
C ILE A 892 7.67 43.76 -34.65
N ALA A 893 8.13 44.98 -34.36
CA ALA A 893 8.91 45.78 -35.31
C ALA A 893 10.26 45.10 -35.69
N ASN A 894 10.92 44.49 -34.74
CA ASN A 894 12.15 43.67 -35.00
C ASN A 894 11.89 42.45 -35.85
N TYR A 895 10.77 41.72 -35.57
CA TYR A 895 10.39 40.56 -36.42
C TYR A 895 9.98 41.00 -37.84
N GLN A 896 9.28 42.11 -38.00
CA GLN A 896 8.93 42.66 -39.30
C GLN A 896 10.16 43.11 -40.06
N ALA A 897 11.15 43.74 -39.39
CA ALA A 897 12.40 44.11 -39.99
C ALA A 897 13.26 42.90 -40.38
N ALA A 898 13.22 41.83 -39.58
CA ALA A 898 13.88 40.58 -39.90
C ALA A 898 13.25 39.84 -41.12
N LEU A 899 11.92 39.81 -41.19
CA LEU A 899 11.17 39.26 -42.31
C LEU A 899 11.41 40.08 -43.62
N ALA A 900 11.48 41.41 -43.53
CA ALA A 900 11.79 42.28 -44.67
C ALA A 900 13.24 42.06 -45.17
N ARG A 901 14.17 41.62 -44.29
CA ARG A 901 15.54 41.23 -44.70
C ARG A 901 15.64 39.83 -45.29
N LEU A 902 14.68 38.98 -45.03
CA LEU A 902 14.64 37.58 -45.54
C LEU A 902 13.83 37.47 -46.83
N GLY A 903 13.02 38.44 -47.17
CA GLY A 903 12.14 38.46 -48.33
C GLY A 903 12.56 39.43 -49.44
N GLY A 904 13.81 39.96 -49.41
CA GLY A 904 14.38 40.87 -50.43
C GLY A 904 15.46 40.16 -51.24
#